data_2863eb53d093858cd5f75bb574477f90
#
_entry.id   2863eb53d093858cd5f75bb574477f90
#
_cell.length_a   1.000
_cell.length_b   1.000
_cell.length_c   1.000
_cell.angle_alpha   90.00
_cell.angle_beta   90.00
_cell.angle_gamma   90.00
#
_symmetry.space_group_name_H-M   'P 1'
#
loop_
_entity.id
_entity.type
_entity.pdbx_description
1 polymer ?
#
loop_
_entity_poly.entity_id
_entity_poly.type
_entity_poly.pdbx_seq_one_letter_code
_entity_poly.pdbx_strand_id
1 'polypeptide(L)'
;MTIAIEEDVSATDLELLREYEPIVRYNHGELFYPTNVDGYLRECDLLVGSSERDREVVIPAGELTPDRLATAIARPGETLYLRLVQRPMAPLELARWRNRPDRQVFRAPGRLARVGLFARLVDAAFSASLLLRGTVPGGTAGAAQVKYARARAEDPRLVYYGRVVRAGGWIALQYLYFYFMNDYRSTFHGANDHEADWEQVFVYLDDAPTGPRPVWIAAAAHDFVGDELRRRWDDPTLEKVGDHPVLYAGAGSHASYFERGEYVTEIPLPGLRGVRGLLEAVRSFWRESLRQPDPGDLAAALAGALSVPFVDYARGDGLSVGHGTDATWSPVVIDDDTPWVDGYRGLFGLDTYDRFGGERAPAGPKYGRTGSVRMSWNDPLGFAGVDKVAPPSRQPDELRDRIAGREARLRELDEAIERRSGELPGLDLETRSLAADGAMATLHKARAAELATGTAELESQRRERAGVADALVALRRELGRVEAGDLGDPRGHLRHPHSPVPAADVQYGRIVEFWSALSVGLLLLAIVALVSLRLAPWWAALGLALAGYAVLEAAFRRRLTLLTLRVELVLAMISAAILVWEGLFLIVIAAVAGLALVVVLDNVRELRWGTAFSGDATTPSAVAASGAAGSETRELDD
;
A
#
# COMPACT_ATOMS: atom_id res chain seq x y z
N MET A 1 19.71 -23.52 -37.15
CA MET A 1 18.88 -22.33 -37.48
C MET A 1 18.08 -21.81 -36.29
N THR A 2 17.85 -22.60 -35.25
CA THR A 2 17.11 -22.21 -34.01
C THR A 2 17.98 -21.37 -33.03
N ILE A 3 19.27 -21.59 -32.97
CA ILE A 3 20.21 -20.90 -32.05
C ILE A 3 20.39 -19.41 -32.42
N ALA A 4 20.34 -19.05 -33.71
CA ALA A 4 20.50 -17.64 -34.14
C ALA A 4 19.27 -16.78 -33.86
N ILE A 5 18.08 -17.38 -33.69
CA ILE A 5 16.84 -16.63 -33.40
C ILE A 5 16.75 -16.30 -31.89
N GLU A 6 17.23 -17.18 -31.01
CA GLU A 6 17.23 -16.94 -29.55
C GLU A 6 18.27 -15.87 -29.13
N GLU A 7 19.46 -15.84 -29.76
CA GLU A 7 20.44 -14.79 -29.50
C GLU A 7 19.95 -13.41 -29.95
N ASP A 8 19.23 -13.34 -31.07
CA ASP A 8 18.72 -12.05 -31.63
C ASP A 8 17.56 -11.50 -30.78
N VAL A 9 16.66 -12.34 -30.26
CA VAL A 9 15.55 -11.95 -29.38
C VAL A 9 16.11 -11.44 -28.03
N SER A 10 17.09 -12.10 -27.45
CA SER A 10 17.73 -11.68 -26.19
C SER A 10 18.46 -10.35 -26.32
N ALA A 11 19.11 -10.08 -27.45
CA ALA A 11 19.76 -8.80 -27.71
C ALA A 11 18.74 -7.66 -27.81
N THR A 12 17.64 -7.88 -28.54
CA THR A 12 16.54 -6.91 -28.68
C THR A 12 15.84 -6.63 -27.33
N ASP A 13 15.64 -7.65 -26.49
CA ASP A 13 15.05 -7.50 -25.17
C ASP A 13 15.96 -6.72 -24.21
N LEU A 14 17.27 -6.94 -24.28
CA LEU A 14 18.24 -6.15 -23.52
C LEU A 14 18.28 -4.69 -23.95
N GLU A 15 18.16 -4.42 -25.26
CA GLU A 15 18.09 -3.04 -25.78
C GLU A 15 16.84 -2.31 -25.25
N LEU A 16 15.67 -2.94 -25.30
CA LEU A 16 14.43 -2.37 -24.74
C LEU A 16 14.55 -2.14 -23.23
N LEU A 17 15.12 -3.09 -22.49
CA LEU A 17 15.32 -2.92 -21.05
C LEU A 17 16.23 -1.72 -20.77
N ARG A 18 17.31 -1.52 -21.55
CA ARG A 18 18.21 -0.39 -21.37
C ARG A 18 17.59 0.95 -21.77
N GLU A 19 16.75 0.97 -22.78
CA GLU A 19 16.09 2.19 -23.26
C GLU A 19 15.18 2.82 -22.20
N TYR A 20 14.52 1.96 -21.38
CA TYR A 20 13.57 2.40 -20.36
C TYR A 20 14.02 2.04 -18.94
N GLU A 21 15.31 1.72 -18.73
CA GLU A 21 15.77 1.33 -17.38
C GLU A 21 15.57 2.46 -16.37
N PRO A 22 15.02 2.16 -15.18
CA PRO A 22 14.79 3.18 -14.17
C PRO A 22 16.10 3.75 -13.61
N ILE A 23 16.08 5.03 -13.30
CA ILE A 23 17.06 5.64 -12.41
C ILE A 23 16.57 5.47 -10.98
N VAL A 24 17.33 4.78 -10.15
CA VAL A 24 16.97 4.60 -8.74
C VAL A 24 17.85 5.48 -7.87
N ARG A 25 17.20 6.32 -7.05
CA ARG A 25 17.86 7.21 -6.09
C ARG A 25 17.74 6.63 -4.68
N TYR A 26 18.87 6.36 -4.07
CA TYR A 26 18.99 5.82 -2.73
C TYR A 26 19.17 6.92 -1.69
N ASN A 27 19.00 6.55 -0.43
CA ASN A 27 19.20 7.48 0.68
C ASN A 27 20.67 7.51 1.11
N HIS A 28 21.11 8.65 1.62
CA HIS A 28 22.42 8.74 2.24
C HIS A 28 22.50 7.80 3.47
N GLY A 29 23.54 6.98 3.51
CA GLY A 29 23.73 6.00 4.57
C GLY A 29 23.04 4.66 4.30
N GLU A 30 22.59 4.40 3.07
CA GLU A 30 22.12 3.08 2.67
C GLU A 30 23.23 2.03 2.86
N LEU A 31 22.86 0.82 3.34
CA LEU A 31 23.82 -0.25 3.59
C LEU A 31 23.87 -1.27 2.47
N PHE A 32 22.77 -1.48 1.78
CA PHE A 32 22.63 -2.52 0.77
C PHE A 32 22.14 -1.91 -0.54
N TYR A 33 22.89 -2.12 -1.60
CA TYR A 33 22.52 -1.74 -2.95
C TYR A 33 22.27 -2.99 -3.78
N PRO A 34 21.53 -2.91 -4.89
CA PRO A 34 21.26 -4.05 -5.75
C PRO A 34 22.53 -4.68 -6.28
N THR A 35 22.60 -6.00 -6.26
CA THR A 35 23.78 -6.74 -6.63
C THR A 35 23.45 -8.08 -7.28
N ASN A 36 24.47 -8.78 -7.76
CA ASN A 36 24.33 -10.12 -8.31
C ASN A 36 23.99 -11.14 -7.21
N VAL A 37 23.05 -12.03 -7.50
CA VAL A 37 22.65 -13.15 -6.64
C VAL A 37 23.83 -14.10 -6.36
N ASP A 38 24.76 -14.25 -7.28
CA ASP A 38 25.93 -15.15 -7.14
C ASP A 38 26.77 -14.82 -5.90
N GLY A 39 26.99 -13.52 -5.63
CA GLY A 39 27.72 -13.07 -4.45
C GLY A 39 26.99 -13.40 -3.15
N TYR A 40 25.66 -13.30 -3.18
CA TYR A 40 24.81 -13.67 -2.05
C TYR A 40 24.84 -15.18 -1.79
N LEU A 41 24.67 -15.99 -2.84
CA LEU A 41 24.67 -17.44 -2.73
C LEU A 41 25.96 -17.97 -2.14
N ARG A 42 27.11 -17.43 -2.55
CA ARG A 42 28.41 -17.82 -1.97
C ARG A 42 28.52 -17.57 -0.47
N GLU A 43 27.87 -16.53 0.03
CA GLU A 43 27.87 -16.20 1.46
C GLU A 43 26.81 -16.96 2.27
N CYS A 44 25.90 -17.70 1.60
CA CYS A 44 24.79 -18.41 2.21
C CYS A 44 25.05 -19.89 2.44
N ASP A 45 24.51 -20.43 3.53
CA ASP A 45 24.20 -21.85 3.64
C ASP A 45 22.86 -22.15 2.99
N LEU A 46 22.72 -23.27 2.32
CA LEU A 46 21.43 -23.85 1.94
C LEU A 46 20.97 -24.82 3.02
N LEU A 47 19.79 -24.57 3.56
CA LEU A 47 19.17 -25.36 4.62
C LEU A 47 17.92 -26.05 4.08
N VAL A 48 17.60 -27.22 4.65
CA VAL A 48 16.32 -27.90 4.46
C VAL A 48 15.68 -28.22 5.81
N GLY A 49 14.38 -28.13 5.92
CA GLY A 49 13.68 -28.51 7.14
C GLY A 49 12.17 -28.28 7.06
N SER A 50 11.44 -28.98 7.95
CA SER A 50 10.00 -28.85 8.11
C SER A 50 9.60 -27.73 9.07
N SER A 51 10.52 -27.28 9.92
CA SER A 51 10.33 -26.20 10.88
C SER A 51 11.64 -25.45 11.16
N GLU A 52 11.56 -24.34 11.85
CA GLU A 52 12.74 -23.55 12.24
C GLU A 52 13.72 -24.32 13.13
N ARG A 53 13.28 -25.35 13.85
CA ARG A 53 14.10 -26.12 14.80
C ARG A 53 14.81 -27.33 14.15
N ASP A 54 14.27 -27.81 13.03
CA ASP A 54 14.72 -29.06 12.37
C ASP A 54 15.42 -28.78 11.04
N ARG A 55 16.14 -27.64 10.97
CA ARG A 55 16.87 -27.25 9.75
C ARG A 55 18.26 -27.87 9.74
N GLU A 56 18.58 -28.55 8.64
CA GLU A 56 19.90 -29.10 8.36
C GLU A 56 20.58 -28.34 7.22
N VAL A 57 21.91 -28.21 7.31
CA VAL A 57 22.71 -27.62 6.22
C VAL A 57 22.92 -28.67 5.14
N VAL A 58 22.40 -28.39 3.96
CA VAL A 58 22.58 -29.24 2.76
C VAL A 58 23.82 -28.84 1.98
N ILE A 59 24.02 -27.53 1.81
CA ILE A 59 25.18 -26.97 1.13
C ILE A 59 25.72 -25.84 2.03
N PRO A 60 26.99 -25.92 2.48
CA PRO A 60 27.59 -24.89 3.30
C PRO A 60 27.95 -23.65 2.48
N ALA A 61 28.07 -22.49 3.19
CA ALA A 61 28.57 -21.26 2.61
C ALA A 61 29.93 -21.46 1.92
N GLY A 62 30.12 -20.81 0.78
CA GLY A 62 31.29 -20.95 -0.07
C GLY A 62 31.13 -21.98 -1.19
N GLU A 63 30.17 -22.89 -1.10
CA GLU A 63 29.94 -23.94 -2.10
C GLU A 63 28.67 -23.77 -2.92
N LEU A 64 27.79 -22.86 -2.55
CA LEU A 64 26.52 -22.67 -3.23
C LEU A 64 26.70 -21.80 -4.48
N THR A 65 26.18 -22.30 -5.61
CA THR A 65 26.15 -21.62 -6.91
C THR A 65 24.73 -21.63 -7.47
N PRO A 66 24.42 -20.78 -8.47
CA PRO A 66 23.11 -20.81 -9.14
C PRO A 66 22.74 -22.20 -9.68
N ASP A 67 23.68 -22.93 -10.26
CA ASP A 67 23.44 -24.28 -10.81
C ASP A 67 23.09 -25.28 -9.70
N ARG A 68 23.80 -25.22 -8.57
CA ARG A 68 23.50 -26.07 -7.41
C ARG A 68 22.17 -25.70 -6.78
N LEU A 69 21.83 -24.41 -6.77
CA LEU A 69 20.54 -23.93 -6.29
C LEU A 69 19.40 -24.44 -7.17
N ALA A 70 19.57 -24.38 -8.49
CA ALA A 70 18.59 -24.84 -9.47
C ALA A 70 18.20 -26.32 -9.30
N THR A 71 19.13 -27.14 -8.85
CA THR A 71 18.95 -28.60 -8.68
C THR A 71 18.56 -28.99 -7.26
N ALA A 72 18.44 -28.03 -6.34
CA ALA A 72 18.11 -28.32 -4.95
C ALA A 72 16.62 -28.69 -4.80
N ILE A 73 16.35 -29.84 -4.21
CA ILE A 73 14.98 -30.37 -4.03
C ILE A 73 14.73 -30.64 -2.55
N ALA A 74 13.60 -30.17 -2.05
CA ALA A 74 13.07 -30.54 -0.74
C ALA A 74 12.15 -31.76 -0.84
N ARG A 75 12.06 -32.55 0.22
CA ARG A 75 11.08 -33.63 0.34
C ARG A 75 9.68 -33.05 0.62
N PRO A 76 8.61 -33.80 0.39
CA PRO A 76 7.27 -33.37 0.76
C PRO A 76 7.19 -32.99 2.24
N GLY A 77 6.69 -31.77 2.52
CA GLY A 77 6.60 -31.23 3.87
C GLY A 77 7.86 -30.49 4.36
N GLU A 78 8.92 -30.44 3.59
CA GLU A 78 10.12 -29.67 3.87
C GLU A 78 10.18 -28.42 2.98
N THR A 79 10.91 -27.42 3.43
CA THR A 79 11.19 -26.18 2.68
C THR A 79 12.70 -25.94 2.65
N LEU A 80 13.18 -25.44 1.52
CA LEU A 80 14.56 -24.98 1.37
C LEU A 80 14.66 -23.52 1.82
N TYR A 81 15.76 -23.21 2.49
CA TYR A 81 16.04 -21.87 3.01
C TYR A 81 17.50 -21.50 2.72
N LEU A 82 17.72 -20.30 2.21
CA LEU A 82 19.03 -19.69 2.24
C LEU A 82 19.24 -19.01 3.59
N ARG A 83 20.43 -19.10 4.17
CA ARG A 83 20.81 -18.42 5.40
C ARG A 83 22.09 -17.63 5.17
N LEU A 84 21.94 -16.32 5.11
CA LEU A 84 23.08 -15.41 4.96
C LEU A 84 23.84 -15.26 6.28
N VAL A 85 23.16 -15.00 7.39
CA VAL A 85 23.77 -14.72 8.67
C VAL A 85 23.73 -15.95 9.57
N GLN A 86 24.83 -16.68 9.63
CA GLN A 86 24.98 -17.84 10.53
C GLN A 86 25.02 -17.41 12.00
N ARG A 87 25.64 -16.25 12.28
CA ARG A 87 25.74 -15.69 13.63
C ARG A 87 25.60 -14.17 13.60
N PRO A 88 24.54 -13.59 14.21
CA PRO A 88 24.43 -12.15 14.43
C PRO A 88 25.61 -11.62 15.24
N MET A 89 25.94 -10.34 15.08
CA MET A 89 27.00 -9.69 15.86
C MET A 89 26.67 -9.66 17.35
N ALA A 90 27.65 -9.98 18.18
CA ALA A 90 27.58 -9.76 19.62
C ALA A 90 27.58 -8.25 19.96
N PRO A 91 27.13 -7.83 21.18
CA PRO A 91 27.01 -6.41 21.54
C PRO A 91 28.28 -5.59 21.30
N LEU A 92 29.42 -6.15 21.66
CA LEU A 92 30.72 -5.46 21.54
C LEU A 92 31.17 -5.39 20.04
N GLU A 93 30.90 -6.41 19.27
CA GLU A 93 31.17 -6.46 17.83
C GLU A 93 30.34 -5.40 17.10
N LEU A 94 29.03 -5.35 17.41
CA LEU A 94 28.12 -4.36 16.86
C LEU A 94 28.52 -2.93 17.23
N ALA A 95 28.92 -2.70 18.50
CA ALA A 95 29.38 -1.38 18.93
C ALA A 95 30.65 -0.95 18.17
N ARG A 96 31.61 -1.86 17.97
CA ARG A 96 32.82 -1.59 17.17
C ARG A 96 32.47 -1.30 15.71
N TRP A 97 31.56 -2.11 15.12
CA TRP A 97 31.10 -1.91 13.74
C TRP A 97 30.38 -0.58 13.58
N ARG A 98 29.50 -0.19 14.52
CA ARG A 98 28.77 1.10 14.50
C ARG A 98 29.71 2.30 14.60
N ASN A 99 30.84 2.17 15.28
CA ASN A 99 31.81 3.26 15.49
C ASN A 99 32.93 3.29 14.43
N ARG A 100 32.83 2.53 13.34
CA ARG A 100 33.80 2.63 12.24
C ARG A 100 33.73 4.00 11.59
N PRO A 101 34.88 4.67 11.33
CA PRO A 101 34.90 6.03 10.79
C PRO A 101 34.45 6.11 9.32
N ASP A 102 34.60 5.02 8.58
CA ASP A 102 34.21 4.85 7.17
C ASP A 102 32.74 4.51 6.96
N ARG A 103 32.01 4.25 8.05
CA ARG A 103 30.60 3.87 7.98
C ARG A 103 29.71 5.10 7.71
N GLN A 104 29.00 5.05 6.61
CA GLN A 104 27.90 5.99 6.37
C GLN A 104 26.77 5.76 7.37
N VAL A 105 26.22 6.84 7.91
CA VAL A 105 25.16 6.79 8.92
C VAL A 105 23.90 7.40 8.34
N PHE A 106 22.86 6.61 8.22
CA PHE A 106 21.54 7.12 7.90
C PHE A 106 21.05 8.05 9.01
N ARG A 107 20.60 9.23 8.63
CA ARG A 107 20.02 10.23 9.52
C ARG A 107 18.59 10.53 9.15
N ALA A 108 17.68 10.36 10.11
CA ALA A 108 16.27 10.66 9.97
C ALA A 108 15.87 11.77 10.96
N PRO A 109 16.20 13.05 10.71
CA PRO A 109 15.75 14.14 11.55
C PRO A 109 14.22 14.19 11.54
N GLY A 110 13.61 14.37 12.71
CA GLY A 110 12.15 14.36 12.85
C GLY A 110 11.49 12.98 12.95
N ARG A 111 12.24 11.88 12.73
CA ARG A 111 11.75 10.49 12.84
C ARG A 111 10.97 10.26 14.14
N LEU A 112 11.57 10.61 15.27
CA LEU A 112 10.99 10.40 16.58
C LEU A 112 9.78 11.32 16.86
N ALA A 113 9.67 12.45 16.17
CA ALA A 113 8.50 13.31 16.25
C ALA A 113 7.27 12.70 15.56
N ARG A 114 7.47 11.91 14.50
CA ARG A 114 6.39 11.22 13.78
C ARG A 114 5.93 9.94 14.48
N VAL A 115 6.84 9.24 15.14
CA VAL A 115 6.55 8.00 15.85
C VAL A 115 5.97 8.30 17.24
N GLY A 116 4.73 7.89 17.48
CA GLY A 116 4.03 8.11 18.74
C GLY A 116 4.64 7.34 19.92
N LEU A 117 4.23 7.69 21.14
CA LEU A 117 4.68 7.00 22.36
C LEU A 117 4.44 5.49 22.29
N PHE A 118 3.24 5.09 21.89
CA PHE A 118 2.86 3.67 21.83
C PHE A 118 3.79 2.88 20.90
N ALA A 119 4.06 3.39 19.71
CA ALA A 119 4.97 2.76 18.78
C ALA A 119 6.40 2.64 19.33
N ARG A 120 6.89 3.64 20.08
CA ARG A 120 8.23 3.58 20.73
C ARG A 120 8.27 2.57 21.88
N LEU A 121 7.16 2.39 22.61
CA LEU A 121 7.05 1.34 23.63
C LEU A 121 7.04 -0.06 22.98
N VAL A 122 6.36 -0.21 21.84
CA VAL A 122 6.38 -1.45 21.06
C VAL A 122 7.79 -1.74 20.54
N ASP A 123 8.50 -0.74 20.00
CA ASP A 123 9.90 -0.87 19.58
C ASP A 123 10.82 -1.32 20.74
N ALA A 124 10.66 -0.71 21.91
CA ALA A 124 11.41 -1.12 23.11
C ALA A 124 11.08 -2.57 23.54
N ALA A 125 9.81 -2.97 23.45
CA ALA A 125 9.39 -4.34 23.75
C ALA A 125 9.97 -5.35 22.74
N PHE A 126 9.99 -5.02 21.44
CA PHE A 126 10.65 -5.83 20.42
C PHE A 126 12.15 -5.94 20.65
N SER A 127 12.81 -4.82 20.91
CA SER A 127 14.24 -4.80 21.22
C SER A 127 14.56 -5.65 22.47
N ALA A 128 13.75 -5.56 23.52
CA ALA A 128 13.88 -6.40 24.70
C ALA A 128 13.63 -7.89 24.39
N SER A 129 12.65 -8.20 23.54
CA SER A 129 12.36 -9.57 23.09
C SER A 129 13.54 -10.17 22.30
N LEU A 130 14.21 -9.38 21.45
CA LEU A 130 15.42 -9.82 20.74
C LEU A 130 16.56 -10.10 21.71
N LEU A 131 16.80 -9.21 22.67
CA LEU A 131 17.84 -9.39 23.69
C LEU A 131 17.60 -10.64 24.54
N LEU A 132 16.37 -10.92 24.96
CA LEU A 132 16.01 -12.13 25.70
C LEU A 132 16.26 -13.42 24.89
N ARG A 133 16.26 -13.33 23.57
CA ARG A 133 16.58 -14.43 22.65
C ARG A 133 18.05 -14.49 22.25
N GLY A 134 18.89 -13.63 22.84
CA GLY A 134 20.33 -13.60 22.59
C GLY A 134 20.74 -12.83 21.33
N THR A 135 19.82 -12.12 20.69
CA THR A 135 20.09 -11.31 19.50
C THR A 135 20.06 -9.83 19.85
N VAL A 136 21.11 -9.12 19.48
CA VAL A 136 21.18 -7.66 19.69
C VAL A 136 20.47 -6.96 18.53
N PRO A 137 19.58 -5.98 18.79
CA PRO A 137 18.93 -5.20 17.75
C PRO A 137 19.93 -4.60 16.73
N GLY A 138 19.78 -4.91 15.45
CA GLY A 138 20.71 -4.54 14.38
C GLY A 138 21.96 -5.42 14.27
N GLY A 139 22.10 -6.47 15.10
CA GLY A 139 23.24 -7.39 15.03
C GLY A 139 23.23 -8.25 13.76
N THR A 140 22.06 -8.64 13.29
CA THR A 140 21.90 -9.39 12.04
C THR A 140 22.26 -8.50 10.84
N ALA A 141 21.72 -7.28 10.77
CA ALA A 141 22.03 -6.32 9.70
C ALA A 141 23.53 -5.97 9.65
N GLY A 142 24.17 -5.80 10.83
CA GLY A 142 25.60 -5.57 10.89
C GLY A 142 26.41 -6.75 10.33
N ALA A 143 26.04 -7.98 10.66
CA ALA A 143 26.70 -9.17 10.16
C ALA A 143 26.46 -9.36 8.64
N ALA A 144 25.24 -9.12 8.16
CA ALA A 144 24.89 -9.14 6.74
C ALA A 144 25.71 -8.11 5.95
N GLN A 145 25.87 -6.88 6.50
CA GLN A 145 26.65 -5.83 5.83
C GLN A 145 28.13 -6.20 5.67
N VAL A 146 28.72 -6.90 6.62
CA VAL A 146 30.11 -7.38 6.48
C VAL A 146 30.24 -8.39 5.34
N LYS A 147 29.28 -9.28 5.19
CA LYS A 147 29.25 -10.25 4.07
C LYS A 147 28.96 -9.56 2.73
N TYR A 148 28.01 -8.64 2.72
CA TYR A 148 27.72 -7.81 1.55
C TYR A 148 28.96 -7.02 1.10
N ALA A 149 29.69 -6.38 2.03
CA ALA A 149 30.90 -5.64 1.70
C ALA A 149 31.99 -6.54 1.08
N ARG A 150 32.09 -7.80 1.51
CA ARG A 150 32.99 -8.79 0.91
C ARG A 150 32.56 -9.13 -0.51
N ALA A 151 31.29 -9.48 -0.70
CA ALA A 151 30.75 -9.80 -2.02
C ALA A 151 30.89 -8.62 -2.99
N ARG A 152 30.67 -7.38 -2.52
CA ARG A 152 30.85 -6.15 -3.31
C ARG A 152 32.30 -5.85 -3.66
N ALA A 153 33.26 -6.27 -2.83
CA ALA A 153 34.68 -6.14 -3.15
C ALA A 153 35.10 -7.09 -4.29
N GLU A 154 34.44 -8.24 -4.41
CA GLU A 154 34.67 -9.21 -5.49
C GLU A 154 33.91 -8.81 -6.77
N ASP A 155 32.65 -8.40 -6.66
CA ASP A 155 31.83 -7.94 -7.77
C ASP A 155 31.17 -6.58 -7.44
N PRO A 156 31.77 -5.46 -7.88
CA PRO A 156 31.27 -4.12 -7.59
C PRO A 156 30.07 -3.70 -8.44
N ARG A 157 29.59 -4.51 -9.40
CA ARG A 157 28.49 -4.16 -10.29
C ARG A 157 27.19 -3.94 -9.53
N LEU A 158 26.43 -2.97 -9.98
CA LEU A 158 25.04 -2.74 -9.55
C LEU A 158 24.14 -3.41 -10.58
N VAL A 159 23.38 -4.41 -10.15
CA VAL A 159 22.67 -5.33 -11.04
C VAL A 159 21.16 -5.15 -10.88
N TYR A 160 20.46 -5.11 -11.99
CA TYR A 160 19.06 -5.49 -12.03
C TYR A 160 18.87 -6.72 -12.91
N TYR A 161 17.85 -7.52 -12.59
CA TYR A 161 17.40 -8.63 -13.43
C TYR A 161 16.24 -8.14 -14.27
N GLY A 162 16.39 -8.27 -15.60
CA GLY A 162 15.40 -7.80 -16.57
C GLY A 162 14.63 -8.96 -17.20
N ARG A 163 13.33 -8.79 -17.37
CA ARG A 163 12.47 -9.73 -18.09
C ARG A 163 11.53 -8.98 -19.00
N VAL A 164 11.30 -9.47 -20.21
CA VAL A 164 10.38 -8.87 -21.19
C VAL A 164 9.25 -9.85 -21.49
N VAL A 165 8.03 -9.39 -21.36
CA VAL A 165 6.82 -10.18 -21.62
C VAL A 165 5.93 -9.45 -22.61
N ARG A 166 5.54 -10.14 -23.69
CA ARG A 166 4.67 -9.61 -24.74
C ARG A 166 3.31 -10.29 -24.70
N ALA A 167 2.26 -9.53 -24.44
CA ALA A 167 0.89 -10.04 -24.39
C ALA A 167 -0.13 -8.94 -24.72
N GLY A 168 -1.18 -9.30 -25.46
CA GLY A 168 -2.33 -8.41 -25.68
C GLY A 168 -2.03 -7.08 -26.39
N GLY A 169 -0.88 -6.97 -27.08
CA GLY A 169 -0.40 -5.71 -27.69
C GLY A 169 0.35 -4.80 -26.72
N TRP A 170 0.68 -5.32 -25.54
CA TRP A 170 1.57 -4.71 -24.57
C TRP A 170 2.93 -5.41 -24.55
N ILE A 171 3.97 -4.63 -24.27
CA ILE A 171 5.27 -5.14 -23.86
C ILE A 171 5.47 -4.73 -22.41
N ALA A 172 5.59 -5.68 -21.51
CA ALA A 172 5.90 -5.44 -20.11
C ALA A 172 7.40 -5.66 -19.86
N LEU A 173 8.10 -4.60 -19.49
CA LEU A 173 9.49 -4.65 -19.06
C LEU A 173 9.51 -4.75 -17.54
N GLN A 174 9.97 -5.88 -17.03
CA GLN A 174 10.09 -6.13 -15.58
C GLN A 174 11.53 -5.92 -15.15
N TYR A 175 11.74 -5.07 -14.17
CA TYR A 175 13.02 -4.80 -13.52
C TYR A 175 12.95 -5.33 -12.10
N LEU A 176 13.84 -6.23 -11.74
CA LEU A 176 13.91 -6.88 -10.43
C LEU A 176 15.25 -6.51 -9.79
N TYR A 177 15.18 -5.97 -8.59
CA TYR A 177 16.35 -5.56 -7.82
C TYR A 177 16.52 -6.53 -6.65
N PHE A 178 17.72 -7.09 -6.51
CA PHE A 178 18.06 -8.03 -5.43
C PHE A 178 18.98 -7.37 -4.41
N TYR A 179 18.61 -7.43 -3.14
CA TYR A 179 19.39 -6.93 -2.02
C TYR A 179 19.71 -8.05 -1.03
N PHE A 180 20.85 -7.94 -0.34
CA PHE A 180 21.29 -8.96 0.63
C PHE A 180 20.41 -9.02 1.86
N MET A 181 19.81 -7.91 2.25
CA MET A 181 18.98 -7.82 3.44
C MET A 181 18.06 -6.62 3.37
N ASN A 182 16.85 -6.77 3.85
CA ASN A 182 15.96 -5.69 4.24
C ASN A 182 16.31 -5.28 5.67
N ASP A 183 16.83 -4.06 5.85
CA ASP A 183 17.17 -3.47 7.15
C ASP A 183 16.39 -2.17 7.30
N TYR A 184 15.16 -2.28 7.75
CA TYR A 184 14.22 -1.16 7.82
C TYR A 184 14.76 -0.03 8.71
N ARG A 185 15.02 1.13 8.13
CA ARG A 185 15.67 2.27 8.81
C ARG A 185 14.74 3.10 9.67
N SER A 186 13.46 2.77 9.72
CA SER A 186 12.56 3.36 10.70
C SER A 186 12.87 2.82 12.10
N THR A 187 12.11 3.06 13.11
CA THR A 187 12.47 2.85 14.52
C THR A 187 12.57 1.39 14.95
N PHE A 188 11.99 0.45 14.25
CA PHE A 188 11.71 -0.90 14.75
C PHE A 188 12.76 -1.90 14.28
N HIS A 189 13.92 -1.90 14.87
CA HIS A 189 14.97 -2.89 14.59
C HIS A 189 14.44 -4.31 14.76
N GLY A 190 14.48 -5.07 13.70
CA GLY A 190 14.09 -6.47 13.65
C GLY A 190 12.63 -6.75 13.37
N ALA A 191 11.73 -5.78 13.37
CA ALA A 191 10.31 -6.03 13.13
C ALA A 191 9.99 -6.40 11.68
N ASN A 192 10.67 -5.78 10.72
CA ASN A 192 10.59 -6.07 9.30
C ASN A 192 11.92 -6.51 8.69
N ASP A 193 12.97 -6.66 9.51
CA ASP A 193 14.27 -7.05 9.01
C ASP A 193 14.23 -8.52 8.58
N HIS A 194 14.69 -8.81 7.38
CA HIS A 194 14.86 -10.16 6.87
C HIS A 194 16.04 -10.26 5.91
N GLU A 195 16.60 -11.44 5.83
CA GLU A 195 17.64 -11.74 4.85
C GLU A 195 17.02 -11.81 3.45
N ALA A 196 17.75 -11.35 2.47
CA ALA A 196 17.35 -11.12 1.10
C ALA A 196 16.18 -10.15 0.94
N ASP A 197 16.14 -9.46 -0.18
CA ASP A 197 15.00 -8.64 -0.56
C ASP A 197 14.90 -8.57 -2.08
N TRP A 198 13.65 -8.59 -2.59
CA TRP A 198 13.36 -8.51 -4.01
C TRP A 198 12.34 -7.42 -4.26
N GLU A 199 12.79 -6.34 -4.88
CA GLU A 199 11.94 -5.25 -5.33
C GLU A 199 11.71 -5.32 -6.83
N GLN A 200 10.56 -4.83 -7.29
CA GLN A 200 10.20 -4.90 -8.71
C GLN A 200 9.50 -3.66 -9.21
N VAL A 201 9.81 -3.32 -10.46
CA VAL A 201 9.20 -2.23 -11.21
C VAL A 201 8.87 -2.72 -12.61
N PHE A 202 7.74 -2.27 -13.15
CA PHE A 202 7.31 -2.57 -14.50
C PHE A 202 7.16 -1.30 -15.32
N VAL A 203 7.67 -1.30 -16.54
CA VAL A 203 7.33 -0.31 -17.57
C VAL A 203 6.51 -1.03 -18.64
N TYR A 204 5.33 -0.51 -18.95
CA TYR A 204 4.44 -1.09 -19.96
C TYR A 204 4.47 -0.23 -21.21
N LEU A 205 4.86 -0.85 -22.31
CA LEU A 205 4.92 -0.22 -23.62
C LEU A 205 3.73 -0.65 -24.47
N ASP A 206 3.17 0.28 -25.20
CA ASP A 206 2.27 0.00 -26.33
C ASP A 206 3.10 -0.56 -27.49
N ASP A 207 2.84 -1.78 -27.92
CA ASP A 207 3.49 -2.44 -29.06
C ASP A 207 2.90 -1.89 -30.37
N ALA A 208 3.12 -0.60 -30.61
CA ALA A 208 2.58 0.09 -31.75
C ALA A 208 3.36 -0.22 -33.05
N PRO A 209 2.71 -0.23 -34.22
CA PRO A 209 3.38 -0.45 -35.52
C PRO A 209 4.50 0.56 -35.82
N THR A 210 4.50 1.72 -35.16
CA THR A 210 5.52 2.76 -35.28
C THR A 210 6.70 2.58 -34.34
N GLY A 211 6.72 1.52 -33.55
CA GLY A 211 7.66 1.19 -32.51
C GLY A 211 7.05 1.27 -31.11
N PRO A 212 7.66 0.57 -30.14
CA PRO A 212 7.20 0.54 -28.77
C PRO A 212 7.18 1.94 -28.13
N ARG A 213 6.17 2.24 -27.32
CA ARG A 213 6.04 3.54 -26.61
C ARG A 213 5.61 3.33 -25.17
N PRO A 214 6.23 3.96 -24.18
CA PRO A 214 5.88 3.80 -22.79
C PRO A 214 4.55 4.47 -22.47
N VAL A 215 3.67 3.75 -21.78
CA VAL A 215 2.32 4.21 -21.42
C VAL A 215 2.10 4.18 -19.93
N TRP A 216 2.58 3.14 -19.25
CA TRP A 216 2.40 2.96 -17.83
C TRP A 216 3.70 2.53 -17.16
N ILE A 217 3.83 2.89 -15.89
CA ILE A 217 4.82 2.34 -14.97
C ILE A 217 4.10 1.88 -13.70
N ALA A 218 4.51 0.75 -13.13
CA ALA A 218 4.00 0.26 -11.85
C ALA A 218 5.14 -0.25 -11.00
N ALA A 219 5.01 -0.07 -9.69
CA ALA A 219 5.95 -0.57 -8.71
C ALA A 219 5.21 -1.40 -7.64
N ALA A 220 5.95 -2.13 -6.82
CA ALA A 220 5.46 -2.70 -5.58
C ALA A 220 6.10 -1.94 -4.41
N ALA A 221 5.34 -1.67 -3.37
CA ALA A 221 5.86 -1.10 -2.13
C ALA A 221 5.04 -1.64 -0.96
N HIS A 222 5.66 -2.45 -0.13
CA HIS A 222 5.07 -3.04 1.08
C HIS A 222 3.67 -3.64 0.87
N ASP A 223 2.63 -3.01 1.45
CA ASP A 223 1.24 -3.46 1.38
C ASP A 223 0.53 -3.08 0.07
N PHE A 224 1.18 -2.29 -0.80
CA PHE A 224 0.60 -1.82 -2.06
C PHE A 224 1.02 -2.71 -3.22
N VAL A 225 0.05 -3.08 -4.05
CA VAL A 225 0.27 -3.85 -5.28
C VAL A 225 0.36 -2.95 -6.51
N GLY A 226 0.81 -3.50 -7.63
CA GLY A 226 1.11 -2.72 -8.83
C GLY A 226 -0.03 -1.86 -9.37
N ASP A 227 -1.30 -2.27 -9.23
CA ASP A 227 -2.44 -1.47 -9.69
C ASP A 227 -2.74 -0.25 -8.78
N GLU A 228 -2.30 -0.27 -7.53
CA GLU A 228 -2.37 0.87 -6.61
C GLU A 228 -1.20 1.84 -6.80
N LEU A 229 -0.02 1.33 -7.19
CA LEU A 229 1.19 2.10 -7.45
C LEU A 229 1.48 2.28 -8.95
N ARG A 230 0.48 2.20 -9.77
CA ARG A 230 0.58 2.48 -11.20
C ARG A 230 0.52 3.98 -11.47
N ARG A 231 1.36 4.46 -12.40
CA ARG A 231 1.33 5.82 -12.94
C ARG A 231 1.27 5.76 -14.45
N ARG A 232 0.48 6.65 -15.05
CA ARG A 232 0.55 6.86 -16.50
C ARG A 232 1.86 7.59 -16.83
N TRP A 233 2.45 7.29 -17.98
CA TRP A 233 3.75 7.82 -18.36
C TRP A 233 3.80 9.36 -18.47
N ASP A 234 2.66 9.98 -18.75
CA ASP A 234 2.49 11.45 -18.79
C ASP A 234 2.04 12.06 -17.46
N ASP A 235 2.03 11.30 -16.37
CA ASP A 235 1.75 11.84 -15.03
C ASP A 235 2.83 12.89 -14.66
N PRO A 236 2.43 14.12 -14.33
CA PRO A 236 3.37 15.19 -13.99
C PRO A 236 4.18 14.93 -12.72
N THR A 237 3.77 13.99 -11.86
CA THR A 237 4.53 13.60 -10.66
C THR A 237 5.55 12.51 -10.94
N LEU A 238 5.50 11.86 -12.09
CA LEU A 238 6.50 10.90 -12.53
C LEU A 238 7.73 11.66 -13.06
N GLU A 239 8.77 11.76 -12.24
CA GLU A 239 10.05 12.32 -12.65
C GLU A 239 10.72 11.41 -13.70
N LYS A 240 11.29 12.01 -14.76
CA LYS A 240 11.99 11.28 -15.83
C LYS A 240 13.20 12.06 -16.30
N VAL A 241 14.22 11.33 -16.75
CA VAL A 241 15.38 11.87 -17.46
C VAL A 241 15.42 11.21 -18.82
N GLY A 242 14.95 11.92 -19.88
CA GLY A 242 14.65 11.30 -21.16
C GLY A 242 13.54 10.25 -21.00
N ASP A 243 13.80 9.03 -21.46
CA ASP A 243 12.89 7.88 -21.34
C ASP A 243 13.15 7.00 -20.09
N HIS A 244 13.98 7.49 -19.16
CA HIS A 244 14.30 6.80 -17.93
C HIS A 244 13.47 7.35 -16.75
N PRO A 245 12.56 6.57 -16.16
CA PRO A 245 11.78 7.00 -15.01
C PRO A 245 12.67 7.05 -13.77
N VAL A 246 12.45 8.04 -12.91
CA VAL A 246 13.17 8.18 -11.64
C VAL A 246 12.33 7.59 -10.51
N LEU A 247 12.96 6.73 -9.74
CA LEU A 247 12.37 6.10 -8.57
C LEU A 247 13.20 6.44 -7.32
N TYR A 248 12.54 6.46 -6.19
CA TYR A 248 13.13 6.72 -4.88
C TYR A 248 13.02 5.46 -4.03
N ALA A 249 14.15 4.86 -3.67
CA ALA A 249 14.17 3.68 -2.83
C ALA A 249 13.96 4.04 -1.37
N GLY A 250 13.13 3.27 -0.67
CA GLY A 250 12.97 3.36 0.77
C GLY A 250 14.26 3.01 1.50
N ALA A 251 14.56 3.71 2.60
CA ALA A 251 15.80 3.52 3.34
C ALA A 251 15.83 2.16 4.04
N GLY A 252 16.59 1.24 3.52
CA GLY A 252 16.75 -0.13 4.02
C GLY A 252 15.56 -1.05 3.77
N SER A 253 14.38 -0.51 3.42
CA SER A 253 13.22 -1.27 2.95
C SER A 253 13.28 -1.53 1.45
N HIS A 254 14.01 -0.70 0.73
CA HIS A 254 14.19 -0.69 -0.73
C HIS A 254 12.91 -0.53 -1.56
N ALA A 255 11.74 -0.42 -0.92
CA ALA A 255 10.46 -0.21 -1.60
C ALA A 255 10.54 0.97 -2.58
N SER A 256 9.92 0.81 -3.75
CA SER A 256 10.05 1.78 -4.84
C SER A 256 8.94 2.81 -4.84
N TYR A 257 9.30 4.09 -4.80
CA TYR A 257 8.38 5.24 -4.78
C TYR A 257 8.59 6.16 -5.98
N PHE A 258 7.51 6.78 -6.47
CA PHE A 258 7.56 7.72 -7.60
C PHE A 258 7.89 9.15 -7.18
N GLU A 259 7.61 9.51 -5.95
CA GLU A 259 7.85 10.84 -5.42
C GLU A 259 8.82 10.77 -4.23
N ARG A 260 9.75 11.71 -4.16
CA ARG A 260 10.66 11.78 -3.02
C ARG A 260 9.93 12.22 -1.76
N GLY A 261 10.22 11.59 -0.62
CA GLY A 261 9.62 12.03 0.64
C GLY A 261 9.67 10.99 1.74
N GLU A 262 8.72 11.11 2.64
CA GLU A 262 8.55 10.22 3.77
C GLU A 262 7.15 9.61 3.66
N TYR A 263 7.08 8.28 3.74
CA TYR A 263 5.85 7.52 3.61
C TYR A 263 5.53 6.86 4.94
N VAL A 264 4.27 6.95 5.38
CA VAL A 264 3.83 6.27 6.60
C VAL A 264 3.08 5.02 6.19
N THR A 265 3.64 3.87 6.57
CA THR A 265 3.00 2.57 6.48
C THR A 265 2.58 2.11 7.87
N GLU A 266 1.57 1.27 7.97
CA GLU A 266 1.04 0.79 9.23
C GLU A 266 1.16 -0.74 9.32
N ILE A 267 1.83 -1.23 10.36
CA ILE A 267 1.86 -2.67 10.63
C ILE A 267 0.78 -3.03 11.65
N PRO A 268 -0.16 -3.91 11.28
CA PRO A 268 -1.19 -4.38 12.20
C PRO A 268 -0.58 -5.28 13.28
N LEU A 269 -0.83 -4.95 14.55
CA LEU A 269 -0.43 -5.82 15.66
C LEU A 269 -1.20 -7.14 15.62
N PRO A 270 -0.52 -8.30 15.61
CA PRO A 270 -1.15 -9.61 15.43
C PRO A 270 -2.25 -9.94 16.44
N GLY A 271 -2.13 -9.48 17.69
CA GLY A 271 -3.12 -9.71 18.75
C GLY A 271 -4.38 -8.84 18.64
N LEU A 272 -4.40 -7.82 17.79
CA LEU A 272 -5.49 -6.85 17.68
C LEU A 272 -6.29 -6.98 16.37
N ARG A 273 -6.03 -8.03 15.58
CA ARG A 273 -6.73 -8.26 14.30
C ARG A 273 -8.26 -8.35 14.47
N GLY A 274 -8.74 -8.99 15.55
CA GLY A 274 -10.17 -9.07 15.84
C GLY A 274 -10.83 -7.73 16.16
N VAL A 275 -10.12 -6.86 16.90
CA VAL A 275 -10.60 -5.51 17.24
C VAL A 275 -10.62 -4.63 15.98
N ARG A 276 -9.62 -4.74 15.12
CA ARG A 276 -9.56 -4.04 13.84
C ARG A 276 -10.70 -4.48 12.92
N GLY A 277 -10.95 -5.78 12.78
CA GLY A 277 -12.08 -6.31 12.02
C GLY A 277 -13.44 -5.79 12.52
N LEU A 278 -13.61 -5.67 13.84
CA LEU A 278 -14.81 -5.07 14.43
C LEU A 278 -14.93 -3.58 14.10
N LEU A 279 -13.84 -2.82 14.16
CA LEU A 279 -13.83 -1.40 13.81
C LEU A 279 -14.10 -1.18 12.31
N GLU A 280 -13.57 -2.03 11.46
CA GLU A 280 -13.83 -2.01 10.01
C GLU A 280 -15.30 -2.37 9.71
N ALA A 281 -15.86 -3.38 10.40
CA ALA A 281 -17.27 -3.74 10.28
C ALA A 281 -18.20 -2.61 10.77
N VAL A 282 -17.84 -1.92 11.85
CA VAL A 282 -18.57 -0.73 12.32
C VAL A 282 -18.51 0.39 11.29
N ARG A 283 -17.33 0.63 10.66
CA ARG A 283 -17.18 1.63 9.59
C ARG A 283 -18.02 1.30 8.35
N SER A 284 -18.03 0.03 7.91
CA SER A 284 -18.84 -0.38 6.77
C SER A 284 -20.32 -0.23 7.07
N PHE A 285 -20.75 -0.60 8.29
CA PHE A 285 -22.12 -0.41 8.74
C PHE A 285 -22.55 1.07 8.72
N TRP A 286 -21.71 1.99 9.23
CA TRP A 286 -22.00 3.43 9.22
C TRP A 286 -22.11 3.98 7.79
N ARG A 287 -21.20 3.59 6.89
CA ARG A 287 -21.23 4.01 5.48
C ARG A 287 -22.40 3.44 4.70
N GLU A 288 -22.66 2.13 4.86
CA GLU A 288 -23.65 1.42 4.03
C GLU A 288 -25.08 1.56 4.57
N SER A 289 -25.25 1.51 5.90
CA SER A 289 -26.59 1.47 6.51
C SER A 289 -27.11 2.84 6.88
N LEU A 290 -26.26 3.77 7.30
CA LEU A 290 -26.68 5.09 7.77
C LEU A 290 -26.46 6.21 6.76
N ARG A 291 -25.80 5.93 5.61
CA ARG A 291 -25.49 6.93 4.57
C ARG A 291 -24.88 8.22 5.09
N GLN A 292 -24.25 8.17 6.26
CA GLN A 292 -23.56 9.32 6.85
C GLN A 292 -22.08 9.33 6.46
N PRO A 293 -21.47 10.50 6.25
CA PRO A 293 -20.03 10.59 6.08
C PRO A 293 -19.33 9.99 7.30
N ASP A 294 -18.21 9.33 7.03
CA ASP A 294 -17.35 8.62 8.00
C ASP A 294 -17.29 9.42 9.34
N PRO A 295 -17.49 8.80 10.51
CA PRO A 295 -17.29 9.47 11.81
C PRO A 295 -15.83 9.93 12.01
N GLY A 296 -15.21 10.29 10.91
CA GLY A 296 -13.97 11.00 10.63
C GLY A 296 -12.84 10.71 11.61
N ASP A 297 -12.63 11.60 12.56
CA ASP A 297 -11.40 11.62 13.34
C ASP A 297 -11.30 10.57 14.47
N LEU A 298 -12.41 10.16 15.10
CA LEU A 298 -12.33 9.29 16.28
C LEU A 298 -12.03 7.83 15.90
N ALA A 299 -12.70 7.30 14.87
CA ALA A 299 -12.47 5.93 14.42
C ALA A 299 -11.12 5.80 13.70
N ALA A 300 -10.67 6.84 12.99
CA ALA A 300 -9.32 6.91 12.43
C ALA A 300 -8.27 7.02 13.54
N ALA A 301 -8.52 7.82 14.58
CA ALA A 301 -7.63 7.93 15.74
C ALA A 301 -7.54 6.64 16.55
N LEU A 302 -8.65 5.90 16.69
CA LEU A 302 -8.67 4.58 17.37
C LEU A 302 -7.97 3.51 16.52
N ALA A 303 -8.18 3.48 15.21
CA ALA A 303 -7.47 2.56 14.32
C ALA A 303 -5.97 2.87 14.29
N GLY A 304 -5.59 4.14 14.21
CA GLY A 304 -4.20 4.58 14.30
C GLY A 304 -3.55 4.36 15.68
N ALA A 305 -4.35 4.28 16.76
CA ALA A 305 -3.84 3.91 18.08
C ALA A 305 -3.55 2.40 18.23
N LEU A 306 -4.13 1.57 17.35
CA LEU A 306 -3.97 0.12 17.34
C LEU A 306 -3.00 -0.37 16.26
N SER A 307 -2.46 0.53 15.44
CA SER A 307 -1.42 0.25 14.45
C SER A 307 -0.09 0.87 14.89
N VAL A 308 1.00 0.24 14.45
CA VAL A 308 2.34 0.78 14.63
C VAL A 308 2.74 1.47 13.34
N PRO A 309 2.83 2.82 13.31
CA PRO A 309 3.25 3.53 12.12
C PRO A 309 4.76 3.32 11.91
N PHE A 310 5.11 2.91 10.71
CA PHE A 310 6.48 2.92 10.20
C PHE A 310 6.63 4.11 9.27
N VAL A 311 7.80 4.72 9.32
CA VAL A 311 8.14 5.77 8.36
C VAL A 311 9.17 5.20 7.40
N ASP A 312 8.79 5.10 6.15
CA ASP A 312 9.73 4.80 5.08
C ASP A 312 10.27 6.10 4.47
N TYR A 313 11.57 6.18 4.35
CA TYR A 313 12.27 7.37 3.90
C TYR A 313 12.76 7.16 2.48
N ALA A 314 12.12 7.77 1.51
CA ALA A 314 12.48 7.75 0.09
C ALA A 314 12.99 9.14 -0.34
N ARG A 315 14.12 9.60 0.20
CA ARG A 315 14.63 10.96 0.00
C ARG A 315 15.47 11.11 -1.27
N GLY A 316 16.15 10.05 -1.66
CA GLY A 316 17.02 10.08 -2.81
C GLY A 316 18.20 11.05 -2.69
N ASP A 317 18.71 11.24 -1.47
CA ASP A 317 19.82 12.16 -1.14
C ASP A 317 21.19 11.45 -1.08
N GLY A 318 21.26 10.20 -1.50
CA GLY A 318 22.46 9.38 -1.57
C GLY A 318 22.87 9.02 -2.99
N LEU A 319 23.31 7.77 -3.20
CA LEU A 319 23.72 7.25 -4.50
C LEU A 319 22.55 7.24 -5.48
N SER A 320 22.80 7.70 -6.70
CA SER A 320 21.88 7.54 -7.84
C SER A 320 22.47 6.54 -8.82
N VAL A 321 21.66 5.60 -9.29
CA VAL A 321 22.09 4.54 -10.22
C VAL A 321 21.18 4.54 -11.44
N GLY A 322 21.78 4.53 -12.63
CA GLY A 322 21.07 4.49 -13.90
C GLY A 322 21.63 5.48 -14.92
N HIS A 323 20.86 5.72 -15.96
CA HIS A 323 21.27 6.56 -17.08
C HIS A 323 21.62 8.00 -16.63
N GLY A 324 22.79 8.51 -17.08
CA GLY A 324 23.21 9.88 -16.82
C GLY A 324 23.61 10.18 -15.37
N THR A 325 23.81 9.14 -14.53
CA THR A 325 24.29 9.26 -13.15
C THR A 325 25.73 8.75 -13.01
N ASP A 326 26.32 8.92 -11.81
CA ASP A 326 27.70 8.49 -11.54
C ASP A 326 27.85 6.96 -11.47
N ALA A 327 26.75 6.24 -11.30
CA ALA A 327 26.72 4.77 -11.24
C ALA A 327 25.73 4.20 -12.28
N THR A 328 26.13 3.18 -13.00
CA THR A 328 25.34 2.56 -14.06
C THR A 328 24.91 1.15 -13.70
N TRP A 329 23.79 0.72 -14.27
CA TRP A 329 23.30 -0.64 -14.14
C TRP A 329 24.09 -1.64 -14.99
N SER A 330 24.23 -2.84 -14.47
CA SER A 330 24.69 -4.04 -15.19
C SER A 330 23.51 -5.02 -15.29
N PRO A 331 22.69 -4.94 -16.35
CA PRO A 331 21.53 -5.80 -16.50
C PRO A 331 21.90 -7.27 -16.72
N VAL A 332 21.07 -8.14 -16.16
CA VAL A 332 21.06 -9.59 -16.40
C VAL A 332 19.66 -9.96 -16.85
N VAL A 333 19.53 -10.46 -18.07
CA VAL A 333 18.25 -10.94 -18.59
C VAL A 333 17.93 -12.28 -17.97
N ILE A 334 16.72 -12.44 -17.45
CA ILE A 334 16.18 -13.69 -16.90
C ILE A 334 14.81 -13.98 -17.51
N ASP A 335 14.47 -15.25 -17.56
CA ASP A 335 13.24 -15.76 -18.13
C ASP A 335 12.78 -17.05 -17.41
N ASP A 336 11.82 -17.74 -18.01
CA ASP A 336 11.31 -19.02 -17.51
C ASP A 336 12.30 -20.17 -17.67
N ASP A 337 13.29 -20.04 -18.57
CA ASP A 337 14.32 -21.04 -18.84
C ASP A 337 15.60 -20.81 -18.01
N THR A 338 15.67 -19.72 -17.25
CA THR A 338 16.79 -19.44 -16.34
C THR A 338 16.82 -20.45 -15.19
N PRO A 339 17.84 -21.35 -15.10
CA PRO A 339 17.77 -22.56 -14.28
C PRO A 339 17.47 -22.31 -12.80
N TRP A 340 18.12 -21.33 -12.16
CA TRP A 340 17.91 -21.05 -10.74
C TRP A 340 16.58 -20.32 -10.46
N VAL A 341 16.04 -19.62 -11.47
CA VAL A 341 14.72 -18.94 -11.39
C VAL A 341 13.61 -19.99 -11.43
N ASP A 342 13.69 -20.95 -12.34
CA ASP A 342 12.68 -22.01 -12.49
C ASP A 342 12.84 -23.13 -11.46
N GLY A 343 14.07 -23.55 -11.20
CA GLY A 343 14.35 -24.72 -10.35
C GLY A 343 14.17 -24.46 -8.86
N TYR A 344 14.45 -23.26 -8.35
CA TYR A 344 14.44 -22.99 -6.91
C TYR A 344 13.11 -22.43 -6.42
N ARG A 345 12.42 -23.19 -5.57
CA ARG A 345 11.14 -22.80 -4.94
C ARG A 345 11.24 -22.52 -3.44
N GLY A 346 12.46 -22.46 -2.92
CA GLY A 346 12.73 -22.18 -1.52
C GLY A 346 12.71 -20.69 -1.18
N LEU A 347 13.02 -20.39 0.08
CA LEU A 347 13.14 -19.01 0.56
C LEU A 347 14.58 -18.51 0.39
N PHE A 348 14.73 -17.27 -0.08
CA PHE A 348 16.01 -16.62 -0.30
C PHE A 348 16.68 -16.12 0.99
N GLY A 349 15.99 -16.18 2.12
CA GLY A 349 16.54 -15.76 3.38
C GLY A 349 15.77 -16.31 4.58
N LEU A 350 16.18 -15.91 5.76
CA LEU A 350 15.50 -16.18 7.01
C LEU A 350 14.96 -14.87 7.59
N ASP A 351 13.82 -15.00 8.27
CA ASP A 351 13.26 -13.91 9.07
C ASP A 351 14.19 -13.65 10.27
N THR A 352 14.38 -12.41 10.67
CA THR A 352 15.16 -12.09 11.86
C THR A 352 14.35 -12.37 13.12
N TYR A 353 14.11 -13.59 13.45
CA TYR A 353 13.51 -14.14 14.71
C TYR A 353 12.43 -13.29 15.41
N ASP A 354 11.83 -12.35 14.74
CA ASP A 354 10.74 -11.57 15.32
C ASP A 354 9.39 -12.27 15.03
N ARG A 355 8.75 -12.76 16.10
CA ARG A 355 7.42 -13.39 16.01
C ARG A 355 6.30 -12.41 15.69
N PHE A 356 6.57 -11.12 15.80
CA PHE A 356 5.61 -10.04 15.66
C PHE A 356 5.79 -9.26 14.34
N GLY A 357 6.81 -9.64 13.54
CA GLY A 357 7.22 -8.92 12.35
C GLY A 357 6.19 -8.87 11.23
N GLY A 358 6.18 -7.79 10.48
CA GLY A 358 5.33 -7.57 9.31
C GLY A 358 5.85 -8.32 8.09
N GLU A 359 6.92 -7.86 7.48
CA GLU A 359 7.51 -8.48 6.29
C GLU A 359 8.37 -9.68 6.65
N ARG A 360 8.47 -10.59 5.71
CA ARG A 360 9.21 -11.84 5.86
C ARG A 360 10.09 -12.08 4.66
N ALA A 361 11.22 -12.78 4.90
CA ALA A 361 12.16 -13.16 3.87
C ALA A 361 11.46 -13.73 2.62
N PRO A 362 11.78 -13.22 1.41
CA PRO A 362 11.10 -13.60 0.18
C PRO A 362 11.51 -14.99 -0.30
N ALA A 363 10.69 -15.58 -1.17
CA ALA A 363 11.15 -16.55 -2.13
C ALA A 363 11.86 -15.84 -3.29
N GLY A 364 12.23 -16.56 -4.36
CA GLY A 364 12.86 -15.98 -5.54
C GLY A 364 11.94 -15.05 -6.35
N PRO A 365 12.39 -14.58 -7.51
CA PRO A 365 11.64 -13.67 -8.35
C PRO A 365 10.36 -14.31 -8.90
N LYS A 366 10.39 -15.61 -9.23
CA LYS A 366 9.28 -16.34 -9.86
C LYS A 366 8.25 -16.87 -8.85
N TYR A 367 8.69 -17.34 -7.70
CA TYR A 367 7.80 -18.03 -6.75
C TYR A 367 7.50 -17.18 -5.51
N GLY A 368 6.34 -17.39 -4.93
CA GLY A 368 5.96 -16.90 -3.62
C GLY A 368 6.40 -17.85 -2.50
N ARG A 369 6.22 -17.43 -1.25
CA ARG A 369 6.60 -18.23 -0.05
C ARG A 369 5.89 -19.59 0.07
N THR A 370 4.77 -19.77 -0.60
CA THR A 370 4.01 -21.03 -0.67
C THR A 370 4.45 -21.95 -1.81
N GLY A 371 5.46 -21.56 -2.60
CA GLY A 371 5.91 -22.27 -3.79
C GLY A 371 5.03 -22.06 -5.03
N SER A 372 3.95 -21.25 -4.93
CA SER A 372 3.14 -20.85 -6.09
C SER A 372 3.85 -19.79 -6.92
N VAL A 373 3.59 -19.77 -8.23
CA VAL A 373 4.12 -18.71 -9.10
C VAL A 373 3.48 -17.38 -8.71
N ARG A 374 4.28 -16.32 -8.61
CA ARG A 374 3.81 -14.97 -8.30
C ARG A 374 2.92 -14.44 -9.43
N MET A 375 1.89 -13.68 -9.10
CA MET A 375 1.04 -12.99 -10.08
C MET A 375 1.89 -12.06 -10.97
N SER A 376 2.81 -11.31 -10.39
CA SER A 376 3.72 -10.41 -11.11
C SER A 376 4.60 -11.13 -12.15
N TRP A 377 4.85 -12.43 -11.97
CA TRP A 377 5.58 -13.26 -12.93
C TRP A 377 4.66 -13.90 -13.97
N ASN A 378 3.56 -14.51 -13.51
CA ASN A 378 2.65 -15.26 -14.38
C ASN A 378 1.75 -14.36 -15.22
N ASP A 379 1.32 -13.23 -14.66
CA ASP A 379 0.43 -12.25 -15.30
C ASP A 379 0.89 -10.83 -14.96
N PRO A 380 1.96 -10.34 -15.60
CA PRO A 380 2.49 -9.01 -15.33
C PRO A 380 1.51 -7.89 -15.71
N LEU A 381 0.62 -8.10 -16.68
CA LEU A 381 -0.42 -7.12 -17.02
C LEU A 381 -1.50 -7.05 -15.94
N GLY A 382 -2.00 -8.19 -15.49
CA GLY A 382 -2.98 -8.28 -14.42
C GLY A 382 -2.45 -7.77 -13.08
N PHE A 383 -1.15 -7.94 -12.80
CA PHE A 383 -0.49 -7.39 -11.62
C PHE A 383 -0.71 -5.88 -11.46
N ALA A 384 -0.64 -5.12 -12.54
CA ALA A 384 -0.88 -3.68 -12.54
C ALA A 384 -2.27 -3.29 -13.06
N GLY A 385 -3.15 -4.26 -13.34
CA GLY A 385 -4.47 -4.01 -13.90
C GLY A 385 -4.46 -3.39 -15.30
N VAL A 386 -3.34 -3.53 -16.04
CA VAL A 386 -3.17 -3.05 -17.42
C VAL A 386 -3.88 -3.98 -18.41
N ASP A 387 -4.11 -5.23 -18.03
CA ASP A 387 -4.93 -6.21 -18.77
C ASP A 387 -6.36 -5.72 -19.06
N LYS A 388 -6.86 -4.75 -18.29
CA LYS A 388 -8.20 -4.15 -18.40
C LYS A 388 -8.25 -2.97 -19.36
N VAL A 389 -7.12 -2.56 -19.90
CA VAL A 389 -6.98 -1.37 -20.76
C VAL A 389 -6.33 -1.77 -22.06
N ALA A 390 -6.98 -1.46 -23.19
CA ALA A 390 -6.35 -1.67 -24.49
C ALA A 390 -5.16 -0.73 -24.69
N PRO A 391 -4.08 -1.18 -25.36
CA PRO A 391 -2.99 -0.31 -25.74
C PRO A 391 -3.51 0.88 -26.58
N PRO A 392 -2.94 2.09 -26.40
CA PRO A 392 -3.38 3.27 -27.13
C PRO A 392 -3.48 3.08 -28.66
N SER A 393 -2.55 2.33 -29.25
CA SER A 393 -2.56 2.01 -30.69
C SER A 393 -3.77 1.18 -31.13
N ARG A 394 -4.37 0.39 -30.21
CA ARG A 394 -5.51 -0.48 -30.49
C ARG A 394 -6.85 0.08 -30.00
N GLN A 395 -6.84 1.06 -29.12
CA GLN A 395 -8.06 1.64 -28.55
C GLN A 395 -9.07 2.13 -29.61
N PRO A 396 -8.65 2.85 -30.68
CA PRO A 396 -9.62 3.30 -31.71
C PRO A 396 -10.34 2.14 -32.38
N ASP A 397 -9.63 1.08 -32.73
CA ASP A 397 -10.23 -0.07 -33.45
C ASP A 397 -11.13 -0.87 -32.51
N GLU A 398 -10.73 -1.12 -31.26
CA GLU A 398 -11.61 -1.75 -30.27
C GLU A 398 -12.88 -0.94 -29.99
N LEU A 399 -12.79 0.39 -29.96
CA LEU A 399 -13.95 1.25 -29.78
C LEU A 399 -14.88 1.17 -31.01
N ARG A 400 -14.32 1.17 -32.23
CA ARG A 400 -15.10 1.00 -33.48
C ARG A 400 -15.81 -0.34 -33.50
N ASP A 401 -15.17 -1.43 -33.13
CA ASP A 401 -15.76 -2.77 -33.07
C ASP A 401 -16.89 -2.83 -32.03
N ARG A 402 -16.70 -2.23 -30.86
CA ARG A 402 -17.75 -2.13 -29.84
C ARG A 402 -18.94 -1.29 -30.30
N ILE A 403 -18.68 -0.18 -31.00
CA ILE A 403 -19.73 0.66 -31.61
C ILE A 403 -20.52 -0.15 -32.63
N ALA A 404 -19.83 -0.84 -33.56
CA ALA A 404 -20.48 -1.67 -34.57
C ALA A 404 -21.35 -2.79 -33.96
N GLY A 405 -20.85 -3.45 -32.91
CA GLY A 405 -21.61 -4.47 -32.16
C GLY A 405 -22.85 -3.89 -31.47
N ARG A 406 -22.75 -2.69 -30.87
CA ARG A 406 -23.92 -2.02 -30.25
C ARG A 406 -24.92 -1.53 -31.26
N GLU A 407 -24.50 -1.06 -32.44
CA GLU A 407 -25.37 -0.69 -33.53
C GLU A 407 -26.13 -1.89 -34.10
N ALA A 408 -25.48 -3.05 -34.24
CA ALA A 408 -26.13 -4.28 -34.60
C ALA A 408 -27.22 -4.67 -33.59
N ARG A 409 -26.87 -4.61 -32.30
CA ARG A 409 -27.82 -4.91 -31.21
C ARG A 409 -29.03 -3.95 -31.21
N LEU A 410 -28.80 -2.67 -31.50
CA LEU A 410 -29.86 -1.68 -31.57
C LEU A 410 -30.86 -2.02 -32.69
N ARG A 411 -30.36 -2.41 -33.88
CA ARG A 411 -31.21 -2.86 -34.99
C ARG A 411 -32.05 -4.10 -34.62
N GLU A 412 -31.45 -5.11 -33.99
CA GLU A 412 -32.16 -6.29 -33.52
C GLU A 412 -33.30 -5.94 -32.54
N LEU A 413 -33.02 -5.03 -31.61
CA LEU A 413 -34.03 -4.57 -30.65
C LEU A 413 -35.14 -3.77 -31.31
N ASP A 414 -34.83 -2.89 -32.28
CA ASP A 414 -35.81 -2.13 -33.03
C ASP A 414 -36.76 -3.07 -33.77
N GLU A 415 -36.23 -4.07 -34.47
CA GLU A 415 -37.05 -5.09 -35.17
C GLU A 415 -37.88 -5.92 -34.18
N ALA A 416 -37.33 -6.30 -33.01
CA ALA A 416 -38.04 -7.07 -32.01
C ALA A 416 -39.20 -6.27 -31.39
N ILE A 417 -38.94 -4.98 -31.10
CA ILE A 417 -39.94 -4.04 -30.56
C ILE A 417 -41.05 -3.82 -31.58
N GLU A 418 -40.72 -3.63 -32.86
CA GLU A 418 -41.68 -3.44 -33.90
C GLU A 418 -42.60 -4.67 -34.07
N ARG A 419 -42.04 -5.87 -34.17
CA ARG A 419 -42.79 -7.13 -34.21
C ARG A 419 -43.71 -7.27 -32.99
N ARG A 420 -43.17 -7.14 -31.78
CA ARG A 420 -43.96 -7.31 -30.55
C ARG A 420 -45.05 -6.25 -30.40
N SER A 421 -44.75 -5.00 -30.77
CA SER A 421 -45.75 -3.92 -30.76
C SER A 421 -46.88 -4.13 -31.77
N GLY A 422 -46.59 -4.81 -32.89
CA GLY A 422 -47.62 -5.18 -33.89
C GLY A 422 -48.50 -6.35 -33.43
N GLU A 423 -47.99 -7.30 -32.66
CA GLU A 423 -48.72 -8.48 -32.18
C GLU A 423 -49.66 -8.16 -30.99
N LEU A 424 -49.25 -7.33 -30.05
CA LEU A 424 -49.96 -7.07 -28.80
C LEU A 424 -51.38 -6.51 -28.98
N PRO A 425 -51.67 -5.59 -29.94
CA PRO A 425 -53.04 -5.08 -30.15
C PRO A 425 -54.03 -6.17 -30.56
N GLY A 426 -53.58 -7.13 -31.39
CA GLY A 426 -54.42 -8.28 -31.79
C GLY A 426 -54.70 -9.19 -30.61
N LEU A 427 -53.68 -9.49 -29.81
CA LEU A 427 -53.81 -10.32 -28.60
C LEU A 427 -54.68 -9.65 -27.52
N ASP A 428 -54.60 -8.32 -27.35
CA ASP A 428 -55.47 -7.57 -26.45
C ASP A 428 -56.95 -7.64 -26.91
N LEU A 429 -57.22 -7.45 -28.21
CA LEU A 429 -58.57 -7.55 -28.76
C LEU A 429 -59.14 -8.96 -28.58
N GLU A 430 -58.37 -10.02 -28.84
CA GLU A 430 -58.76 -11.41 -28.63
C GLU A 430 -59.06 -11.66 -27.14
N THR A 431 -58.18 -11.22 -26.23
CA THR A 431 -58.34 -11.37 -24.78
C THR A 431 -59.64 -10.72 -24.29
N ARG A 432 -59.94 -9.49 -24.73
CA ARG A 432 -61.18 -8.80 -24.38
C ARG A 432 -62.42 -9.51 -24.93
N SER A 433 -62.33 -10.03 -26.14
CA SER A 433 -63.44 -10.76 -26.74
C SER A 433 -63.77 -12.04 -25.97
N LEU A 434 -62.74 -12.78 -25.50
CA LEU A 434 -62.91 -13.98 -24.68
C LEU A 434 -63.44 -13.70 -23.28
N ALA A 435 -63.16 -12.51 -22.73
CA ALA A 435 -63.67 -12.10 -21.41
C ALA A 435 -65.19 -11.91 -21.38
N ALA A 436 -65.83 -11.68 -22.53
CA ALA A 436 -67.28 -11.49 -22.65
C ALA A 436 -68.09 -12.79 -22.53
N ASP A 437 -67.44 -13.97 -22.64
CA ASP A 437 -68.08 -15.29 -22.60
C ASP A 437 -67.53 -16.14 -21.46
N GLY A 438 -68.35 -16.38 -20.45
CA GLY A 438 -67.97 -17.19 -19.26
C GLY A 438 -67.58 -18.64 -19.55
N ALA A 439 -68.04 -19.21 -20.70
CA ALA A 439 -67.63 -20.54 -21.13
C ALA A 439 -66.16 -20.59 -21.59
N MET A 440 -65.59 -19.44 -21.94
CA MET A 440 -64.23 -19.32 -22.45
C MET A 440 -63.20 -18.93 -21.36
N ALA A 441 -63.53 -19.02 -20.07
CA ALA A 441 -62.71 -18.54 -18.95
C ALA A 441 -61.29 -19.12 -18.95
N THR A 442 -61.09 -20.38 -19.32
CA THR A 442 -59.76 -21.02 -19.34
C THR A 442 -58.91 -20.43 -20.48
N LEU A 443 -59.49 -20.23 -21.66
CA LEU A 443 -58.81 -19.66 -22.80
C LEU A 443 -58.51 -18.17 -22.57
N HIS A 444 -59.46 -17.43 -22.01
CA HIS A 444 -59.23 -16.05 -21.56
C HIS A 444 -58.03 -15.92 -20.61
N LYS A 445 -57.96 -16.78 -19.59
CA LYS A 445 -56.83 -16.78 -18.64
C LYS A 445 -55.50 -17.04 -19.35
N ALA A 446 -55.44 -17.97 -20.29
CA ALA A 446 -54.23 -18.26 -21.06
C ALA A 446 -53.81 -17.07 -21.92
N ARG A 447 -54.75 -16.43 -22.66
CA ARG A 447 -54.46 -15.26 -23.48
C ARG A 447 -54.12 -14.02 -22.68
N ALA A 448 -54.72 -13.81 -21.51
CA ALA A 448 -54.38 -12.75 -20.61
C ALA A 448 -52.96 -12.90 -20.05
N ALA A 449 -52.52 -14.12 -19.72
CA ALA A 449 -51.16 -14.40 -19.31
C ALA A 449 -50.15 -14.14 -20.44
N GLU A 450 -50.49 -14.55 -21.68
CA GLU A 450 -49.66 -14.30 -22.85
C GLU A 450 -49.53 -12.79 -23.14
N LEU A 451 -50.61 -12.03 -23.04
CA LEU A 451 -50.63 -10.56 -23.19
C LEU A 451 -49.75 -9.89 -22.11
N ALA A 452 -49.88 -10.33 -20.85
CA ALA A 452 -49.07 -9.79 -19.76
C ALA A 452 -47.58 -10.09 -19.98
N THR A 453 -47.23 -11.31 -20.38
CA THR A 453 -45.85 -11.69 -20.69
C THR A 453 -45.30 -10.87 -21.86
N GLY A 454 -46.05 -10.78 -22.96
CA GLY A 454 -45.64 -10.00 -24.13
C GLY A 454 -45.46 -8.51 -23.83
N THR A 455 -46.32 -7.93 -22.98
CA THR A 455 -46.18 -6.54 -22.54
C THR A 455 -44.92 -6.36 -21.71
N ALA A 456 -44.64 -7.25 -20.75
CA ALA A 456 -43.43 -7.18 -19.92
C ALA A 456 -42.15 -7.34 -20.77
N GLU A 457 -42.16 -8.23 -21.76
CA GLU A 457 -41.06 -8.39 -22.71
C GLU A 457 -40.82 -7.12 -23.53
N LEU A 458 -41.89 -6.51 -24.09
CA LEU A 458 -41.80 -5.26 -24.83
C LEU A 458 -41.20 -4.11 -23.99
N GLU A 459 -41.62 -3.98 -22.74
CA GLU A 459 -41.07 -2.98 -21.83
C GLU A 459 -39.60 -3.28 -21.50
N SER A 460 -39.22 -4.54 -21.35
CA SER A 460 -37.83 -4.95 -21.14
C SER A 460 -36.95 -4.59 -22.34
N GLN A 461 -37.41 -4.91 -23.55
CA GLN A 461 -36.71 -4.60 -24.81
C GLN A 461 -36.55 -3.08 -25.00
N ARG A 462 -37.56 -2.29 -24.69
CA ARG A 462 -37.50 -0.81 -24.75
C ARG A 462 -36.48 -0.25 -23.79
N ARG A 463 -36.40 -0.76 -22.54
CA ARG A 463 -35.39 -0.35 -21.57
C ARG A 463 -33.97 -0.73 -22.03
N GLU A 464 -33.80 -1.96 -22.54
CA GLU A 464 -32.51 -2.40 -23.07
C GLU A 464 -32.10 -1.52 -24.27
N ARG A 465 -33.03 -1.22 -25.18
CA ARG A 465 -32.79 -0.34 -26.33
C ARG A 465 -32.28 1.05 -25.90
N ALA A 466 -32.92 1.65 -24.89
CA ALA A 466 -32.50 2.92 -24.37
C ALA A 466 -31.07 2.85 -23.81
N GLY A 467 -30.77 1.83 -23.00
CA GLY A 467 -29.41 1.64 -22.45
C GLY A 467 -28.34 1.40 -23.52
N VAL A 468 -28.70 0.67 -24.61
CA VAL A 468 -27.77 0.48 -25.75
C VAL A 468 -27.56 1.79 -26.53
N ALA A 469 -28.59 2.62 -26.69
CA ALA A 469 -28.47 3.93 -27.33
C ALA A 469 -27.60 4.88 -26.54
N ASP A 470 -27.77 4.94 -25.21
CA ASP A 470 -26.96 5.76 -24.34
C ASP A 470 -25.47 5.30 -24.33
N ALA A 471 -25.26 3.98 -24.33
CA ALA A 471 -23.91 3.42 -24.44
C ALA A 471 -23.22 3.79 -25.75
N LEU A 472 -23.96 3.80 -26.87
CA LEU A 472 -23.45 4.24 -28.19
C LEU A 472 -23.00 5.71 -28.17
N VAL A 473 -23.78 6.59 -27.55
CA VAL A 473 -23.41 8.01 -27.42
C VAL A 473 -22.11 8.14 -26.64
N ALA A 474 -21.96 7.40 -25.53
CA ALA A 474 -20.76 7.41 -24.70
C ALA A 474 -19.53 6.87 -25.47
N LEU A 475 -19.67 5.71 -26.16
CA LEU A 475 -18.59 5.10 -26.94
C LEU A 475 -18.12 6.00 -28.10
N ARG A 476 -19.03 6.66 -28.81
CA ARG A 476 -18.67 7.58 -29.90
C ARG A 476 -17.97 8.83 -29.38
N ARG A 477 -18.38 9.33 -28.21
CA ARG A 477 -17.67 10.45 -27.57
C ARG A 477 -16.26 10.05 -27.17
N GLU A 478 -16.10 8.86 -26.60
CA GLU A 478 -14.79 8.34 -26.20
C GLU A 478 -13.88 8.11 -27.41
N LEU A 479 -14.42 7.53 -28.50
CA LEU A 479 -13.67 7.40 -29.76
C LEU A 479 -13.16 8.76 -30.26
N GLY A 480 -14.01 9.78 -30.26
CA GLY A 480 -13.62 11.14 -30.66
C GLY A 480 -12.54 11.74 -29.77
N ARG A 481 -12.55 11.44 -28.47
CA ARG A 481 -11.48 11.87 -27.55
C ARG A 481 -10.15 11.17 -27.87
N VAL A 482 -10.20 9.83 -28.01
CA VAL A 482 -9.00 9.03 -28.30
C VAL A 482 -8.39 9.43 -29.65
N GLU A 483 -9.22 9.63 -30.70
CA GLU A 483 -8.77 10.10 -32.02
C GLU A 483 -8.20 11.53 -31.99
N ALA A 484 -8.68 12.37 -31.07
CA ALA A 484 -8.12 13.71 -30.82
C ALA A 484 -6.83 13.69 -29.96
N GLY A 485 -6.40 12.52 -29.49
CA GLY A 485 -5.26 12.39 -28.60
C GLY A 485 -5.52 12.88 -27.16
N ASP A 486 -6.79 13.08 -26.77
CA ASP A 486 -7.16 13.45 -25.41
C ASP A 486 -7.22 12.18 -24.53
N LEU A 487 -6.16 11.95 -23.79
CA LEU A 487 -6.03 10.82 -22.87
C LEU A 487 -6.71 11.07 -21.49
N GLY A 488 -7.32 12.23 -21.28
CA GLY A 488 -7.92 12.62 -20.02
C GLY A 488 -6.89 12.86 -18.89
N ASP A 489 -7.40 13.02 -17.67
CA ASP A 489 -6.54 13.23 -16.50
C ASP A 489 -5.61 12.02 -16.27
N PRO A 490 -4.27 12.21 -16.29
CA PRO A 490 -3.32 11.14 -16.06
C PRO A 490 -3.43 10.49 -14.69
N ARG A 491 -4.06 11.16 -13.72
CA ARG A 491 -4.26 10.69 -12.35
C ARG A 491 -5.68 10.23 -12.05
N GLY A 492 -6.61 10.36 -13.00
CA GLY A 492 -8.04 10.03 -12.80
C GLY A 492 -8.31 8.56 -12.43
N HIS A 493 -7.35 7.65 -12.67
CA HIS A 493 -7.42 6.24 -12.29
C HIS A 493 -7.02 5.98 -10.83
N LEU A 494 -6.36 6.93 -10.16
CA LEU A 494 -5.85 6.74 -8.80
C LEU A 494 -6.98 6.84 -7.78
N ARG A 495 -7.22 5.76 -7.05
CA ARG A 495 -8.16 5.76 -5.92
C ARG A 495 -7.53 6.35 -4.66
N HIS A 496 -6.28 6.03 -4.42
CA HIS A 496 -5.48 6.50 -3.30
C HIS A 496 -4.12 6.95 -3.84
N PRO A 497 -3.89 8.27 -3.99
CA PRO A 497 -2.57 8.73 -4.38
C PRO A 497 -1.60 8.36 -3.26
N HIS A 498 -0.67 7.46 -3.55
CA HIS A 498 0.40 7.10 -2.63
C HIS A 498 1.45 8.21 -2.66
N SER A 499 1.14 9.31 -1.99
CA SER A 499 1.98 10.51 -1.93
C SER A 499 2.70 10.59 -0.58
N PRO A 500 3.90 11.18 -0.55
CA PRO A 500 4.63 11.36 0.70
C PRO A 500 3.84 12.24 1.67
N VAL A 501 3.94 11.93 2.95
CA VAL A 501 3.35 12.79 3.97
C VAL A 501 4.04 14.15 3.98
N PRO A 502 3.29 15.25 4.22
CA PRO A 502 3.88 16.57 4.33
C PRO A 502 5.03 16.57 5.31
N ALA A 503 6.13 17.26 4.98
CA ALA A 503 7.25 17.40 5.91
C ALA A 503 6.70 17.89 7.25
N ALA A 504 6.98 17.16 8.34
CA ALA A 504 6.59 17.62 9.66
C ALA A 504 7.19 19.01 9.83
N ASP A 505 6.35 19.99 10.27
CA ASP A 505 6.86 21.30 10.64
C ASP A 505 8.01 21.12 11.61
N VAL A 506 9.24 21.29 11.12
CA VAL A 506 10.49 20.96 11.83
C VAL A 506 10.79 21.97 12.94
N GLN A 507 9.80 22.69 13.42
CA GLN A 507 9.90 23.52 14.64
C GLN A 507 9.89 22.69 15.95
N TYR A 508 9.94 21.37 15.86
CA TYR A 508 10.31 20.56 17.02
C TYR A 508 11.81 20.70 17.24
N GLY A 509 12.20 21.64 18.10
CA GLY A 509 13.60 21.91 18.38
C GLY A 509 14.34 20.64 18.86
N ARG A 510 15.68 20.65 18.81
CA ARG A 510 16.59 19.57 19.26
C ARG A 510 16.20 18.93 20.60
N ILE A 511 15.49 19.66 21.46
CA ILE A 511 14.99 19.20 22.76
C ILE A 511 13.94 18.08 22.60
N VAL A 512 13.02 18.20 21.61
CA VAL A 512 11.99 17.18 21.38
C VAL A 512 12.59 15.92 20.77
N GLU A 513 13.55 16.06 19.87
CA GLU A 513 14.29 14.91 19.33
C GLU A 513 15.08 14.20 20.43
N PHE A 514 15.78 14.95 21.26
CA PHE A 514 16.52 14.42 22.42
C PHE A 514 15.59 13.70 23.40
N TRP A 515 14.46 14.33 23.76
CA TRP A 515 13.43 13.71 24.60
C TRP A 515 12.91 12.42 23.97
N SER A 516 12.56 12.45 22.69
CA SER A 516 12.04 11.28 21.99
C SER A 516 13.05 10.13 21.94
N ALA A 517 14.33 10.43 21.84
CA ALA A 517 15.40 9.42 21.86
C ALA A 517 15.59 8.77 23.23
N LEU A 518 15.51 9.55 24.31
CA LEU A 518 15.81 9.06 25.66
C LEU A 518 14.58 8.61 26.44
N SER A 519 13.42 9.08 26.09
CA SER A 519 12.21 8.99 26.91
C SER A 519 11.79 7.56 27.27
N VAL A 520 11.88 6.61 26.33
CA VAL A 520 11.55 5.21 26.61
C VAL A 520 12.57 4.58 27.56
N GLY A 521 13.86 4.84 27.38
CA GLY A 521 14.91 4.40 28.28
C GLY A 521 14.73 4.99 29.69
N LEU A 522 14.40 6.27 29.78
CA LEU A 522 14.11 6.93 31.06
C LEU A 522 12.85 6.37 31.73
N LEU A 523 11.82 6.06 30.96
CA LEU A 523 10.62 5.39 31.48
C LEU A 523 10.93 4.03 32.09
N LEU A 524 11.70 3.20 31.38
CA LEU A 524 12.12 1.88 31.89
C LEU A 524 12.96 2.01 33.14
N LEU A 525 13.93 2.94 33.19
CA LEU A 525 14.72 3.22 34.36
C LEU A 525 13.85 3.72 35.53
N ALA A 526 12.87 4.58 35.28
CA ALA A 526 11.94 5.05 36.29
C ALA A 526 11.11 3.90 36.89
N ILE A 527 10.60 3.00 36.03
CA ILE A 527 9.87 1.81 36.48
C ILE A 527 10.77 0.92 37.36
N VAL A 528 11.98 0.62 36.89
CA VAL A 528 12.95 -0.18 37.65
C VAL A 528 13.27 0.49 39.00
N ALA A 529 13.50 1.79 39.02
CA ALA A 529 13.78 2.54 40.24
C ALA A 529 12.59 2.50 41.21
N LEU A 530 11.38 2.79 40.77
CA LEU A 530 10.18 2.79 41.60
C LEU A 530 9.89 1.41 42.19
N VAL A 531 10.09 0.35 41.42
CA VAL A 531 9.88 -1.05 41.87
C VAL A 531 11.00 -1.46 42.83
N SER A 532 12.28 -1.15 42.50
CA SER A 532 13.44 -1.55 43.30
C SER A 532 13.50 -0.82 44.66
N LEU A 533 13.11 0.45 44.68
CA LEU A 533 13.06 1.27 45.90
C LEU A 533 11.80 0.99 46.74
N ARG A 534 10.90 0.13 46.28
CA ARG A 534 9.63 -0.25 46.96
C ARG A 534 8.75 0.96 47.33
N LEU A 535 8.83 2.05 46.57
CA LEU A 535 8.06 3.28 46.81
C LEU A 535 6.56 3.10 46.60
N ALA A 536 6.17 2.11 45.80
CA ALA A 536 4.76 1.75 45.56
C ALA A 536 4.65 0.27 45.13
N PRO A 537 3.47 -0.35 45.24
CA PRO A 537 3.20 -1.64 44.59
C PRO A 537 3.54 -1.56 43.11
N TRP A 538 4.05 -2.64 42.54
CA TRP A 538 4.56 -2.65 41.15
C TRP A 538 3.57 -2.10 40.10
N TRP A 539 2.27 -2.42 40.26
CA TRP A 539 1.21 -1.92 39.37
C TRP A 539 0.97 -0.39 39.51
N ALA A 540 1.04 0.15 40.73
CA ALA A 540 0.92 1.58 40.98
C ALA A 540 2.18 2.34 40.53
N ALA A 541 3.38 1.75 40.71
CA ALA A 541 4.62 2.26 40.18
C ALA A 541 4.60 2.35 38.65
N LEU A 542 4.11 1.31 37.99
CA LEU A 542 3.92 1.30 36.51
C LEU A 542 2.92 2.37 36.08
N GLY A 543 1.77 2.48 36.73
CA GLY A 543 0.74 3.48 36.42
C GLY A 543 1.27 4.91 36.59
N LEU A 544 1.98 5.19 37.69
CA LEU A 544 2.56 6.51 37.96
C LEU A 544 3.64 6.88 36.93
N ALA A 545 4.52 5.93 36.59
CA ALA A 545 5.57 6.13 35.59
C ALA A 545 4.97 6.43 34.20
N LEU A 546 3.97 5.66 33.79
CA LEU A 546 3.27 5.87 32.51
C LEU A 546 2.51 7.20 32.47
N ALA A 547 1.81 7.56 33.56
CA ALA A 547 1.09 8.82 33.65
C ALA A 547 2.04 10.02 33.60
N GLY A 548 3.10 10.01 34.42
CA GLY A 548 4.13 11.05 34.40
C GLY A 548 4.79 11.19 33.04
N TYR A 549 5.10 10.06 32.42
CA TYR A 549 5.65 10.04 31.08
C TYR A 549 4.67 10.65 30.04
N ALA A 550 3.39 10.27 30.06
CA ALA A 550 2.39 10.78 29.14
C ALA A 550 2.22 12.32 29.25
N VAL A 551 2.27 12.83 30.48
CA VAL A 551 2.22 14.29 30.72
C VAL A 551 3.45 14.99 30.15
N LEU A 552 4.65 14.47 30.41
CA LEU A 552 5.90 15.02 29.87
C LEU A 552 5.92 14.96 28.34
N GLU A 553 5.52 13.85 27.74
CA GLU A 553 5.42 13.68 26.29
C GLU A 553 4.46 14.70 25.66
N ALA A 554 3.27 14.87 26.26
CA ALA A 554 2.29 15.84 25.79
C ALA A 554 2.79 17.30 25.96
N ALA A 555 3.54 17.59 27.02
CA ALA A 555 4.15 18.88 27.24
C ALA A 555 5.20 19.21 26.17
N PHE A 556 6.13 18.28 25.91
CA PHE A 556 7.15 18.46 24.87
C PHE A 556 6.55 18.58 23.46
N ARG A 557 5.46 17.86 23.18
CA ARG A 557 4.75 17.93 21.90
C ARG A 557 3.75 19.09 21.81
N ARG A 558 3.64 19.94 22.84
CA ARG A 558 2.64 21.04 22.94
C ARG A 558 1.19 20.53 22.75
N ARG A 559 0.89 19.33 23.22
CA ARG A 559 -0.41 18.65 23.09
C ARG A 559 -1.06 18.35 24.45
N LEU A 560 -0.79 19.15 25.49
CA LEU A 560 -1.38 18.95 26.82
C LEU A 560 -2.91 19.00 26.79
N THR A 561 -3.49 19.92 26.04
CA THR A 561 -4.94 20.02 25.85
C THR A 561 -5.54 18.78 25.21
N LEU A 562 -4.83 18.17 24.26
CA LEU A 562 -5.29 16.93 23.63
C LEU A 562 -5.19 15.74 24.60
N LEU A 563 -4.15 15.72 25.46
CA LEU A 563 -4.00 14.70 26.49
C LEU A 563 -5.14 14.79 27.52
N THR A 564 -5.46 15.99 28.01
CA THR A 564 -6.58 16.17 28.95
C THR A 564 -7.89 15.71 28.35
N LEU A 565 -8.20 16.09 27.12
CA LEU A 565 -9.40 15.64 26.41
C LEU A 565 -9.46 14.11 26.24
N ARG A 566 -8.34 13.47 25.94
CA ARG A 566 -8.27 12.00 25.83
C ARG A 566 -8.46 11.31 27.17
N VAL A 567 -7.87 11.83 28.24
CA VAL A 567 -8.04 11.31 29.60
C VAL A 567 -9.49 11.44 30.03
N GLU A 568 -10.12 12.60 29.79
CA GLU A 568 -11.54 12.82 30.08
C GLU A 568 -12.44 11.88 29.30
N LEU A 569 -12.16 11.63 28.00
CA LEU A 569 -12.88 10.67 27.18
C LEU A 569 -12.76 9.24 27.71
N VAL A 570 -11.54 8.83 28.09
CA VAL A 570 -11.30 7.48 28.64
C VAL A 570 -12.02 7.31 29.98
N LEU A 571 -11.96 8.30 30.86
CA LEU A 571 -12.67 8.31 32.13
C LEU A 571 -14.19 8.27 31.92
N ALA A 572 -14.71 9.01 30.95
CA ALA A 572 -16.12 8.98 30.57
C ALA A 572 -16.54 7.59 30.04
N MET A 573 -15.70 6.97 29.20
CA MET A 573 -15.94 5.60 28.71
C MET A 573 -15.91 4.56 29.83
N ILE A 574 -14.95 4.65 30.75
CA ILE A 574 -14.85 3.76 31.91
C ILE A 574 -16.09 3.95 32.81
N SER A 575 -16.46 5.20 33.07
CA SER A 575 -17.65 5.52 33.85
C SER A 575 -18.92 5.00 33.17
N ALA A 576 -19.05 5.16 31.88
CA ALA A 576 -20.15 4.58 31.09
C ALA A 576 -20.16 3.05 31.17
N ALA A 577 -19.00 2.40 31.07
CA ALA A 577 -18.89 0.95 31.18
C ALA A 577 -19.29 0.42 32.56
N ILE A 578 -18.92 1.13 33.64
CA ILE A 578 -19.32 0.78 35.01
C ILE A 578 -20.84 0.94 35.15
N LEU A 579 -21.42 2.04 34.62
CA LEU A 579 -22.85 2.29 34.68
C LEU A 579 -23.68 1.30 33.85
N VAL A 580 -23.13 0.84 32.70
CA VAL A 580 -23.73 -0.25 31.92
C VAL A 580 -23.76 -1.54 32.71
N TRP A 581 -22.74 -1.82 33.50
CA TRP A 581 -22.65 -3.02 34.34
C TRP A 581 -23.68 -3.01 35.48
N GLU A 582 -24.00 -1.83 36.04
CA GLU A 582 -24.93 -1.70 37.17
C GLU A 582 -26.41 -1.65 36.79
N GLY A 583 -26.77 -1.58 35.51
CA GLY A 583 -28.14 -1.71 35.04
C GLY A 583 -28.59 -0.76 33.93
N LEU A 584 -29.61 -1.17 33.19
CA LEU A 584 -30.10 -0.48 31.98
C LEU A 584 -30.59 0.97 32.24
N PHE A 585 -31.11 1.24 33.42
CA PHE A 585 -31.60 2.56 33.82
C PHE A 585 -30.45 3.58 33.97
N LEU A 586 -29.30 3.11 34.46
CA LEU A 586 -28.12 3.92 34.63
C LEU A 586 -27.40 4.24 33.29
N ILE A 587 -27.58 3.40 32.25
CA ILE A 587 -27.04 3.64 30.91
C ILE A 587 -27.61 4.92 30.31
N VAL A 588 -28.92 5.14 30.44
CA VAL A 588 -29.58 6.34 29.90
C VAL A 588 -29.07 7.59 30.61
N ILE A 589 -28.93 7.54 31.93
CA ILE A 589 -28.41 8.66 32.72
C ILE A 589 -26.93 8.92 32.34
N ALA A 590 -26.12 7.88 32.14
CA ALA A 590 -24.73 8.01 31.76
C ALA A 590 -24.55 8.59 30.34
N ALA A 591 -25.39 8.18 29.40
CA ALA A 591 -25.39 8.73 28.04
C ALA A 591 -25.76 10.22 28.05
N VAL A 592 -26.76 10.59 28.85
CA VAL A 592 -27.15 12.01 28.99
C VAL A 592 -26.08 12.81 29.72
N ALA A 593 -25.46 12.28 30.77
CA ALA A 593 -24.37 12.94 31.48
C ALA A 593 -23.10 13.05 30.62
N GLY A 594 -22.76 12.03 29.84
CA GLY A 594 -21.65 12.08 28.88
C GLY A 594 -21.88 13.10 27.78
N LEU A 595 -23.10 13.17 27.23
CA LEU A 595 -23.47 14.17 26.25
C LEU A 595 -23.45 15.61 26.85
N ALA A 596 -23.96 15.78 28.08
CA ALA A 596 -23.91 17.08 28.77
C ALA A 596 -22.45 17.51 29.03
N LEU A 597 -21.55 16.58 29.38
CA LEU A 597 -20.13 16.88 29.56
C LEU A 597 -19.47 17.32 28.26
N VAL A 598 -19.74 16.65 27.15
CA VAL A 598 -19.25 17.06 25.83
C VAL A 598 -19.73 18.46 25.46
N VAL A 599 -21.01 18.76 25.68
CA VAL A 599 -21.58 20.10 25.40
C VAL A 599 -20.94 21.19 26.30
N VAL A 600 -20.72 20.89 27.59
CA VAL A 600 -20.03 21.81 28.50
C VAL A 600 -18.59 22.07 28.07
N LEU A 601 -17.85 21.03 27.65
CA LEU A 601 -16.47 21.16 27.18
C LEU A 601 -16.38 21.96 25.87
N ASP A 602 -17.31 21.76 24.98
CA ASP A 602 -17.38 22.52 23.71
C ASP A 602 -17.73 24.02 23.98
N ASN A 603 -18.67 24.29 24.87
CA ASN A 603 -18.99 25.66 25.31
C ASN A 603 -17.80 26.34 26.04
N VAL A 604 -17.07 25.61 26.88
CA VAL A 604 -15.85 26.12 27.53
C VAL A 604 -14.76 26.41 26.51
N ARG A 605 -14.66 25.60 25.47
CA ARG A 605 -13.75 25.81 24.35
C ARG A 605 -14.13 27.07 23.54
N GLU A 606 -15.39 27.28 23.22
CA GLU A 606 -15.87 28.49 22.56
C GLU A 606 -15.61 29.74 23.43
N LEU A 607 -15.86 29.68 24.73
CA LEU A 607 -15.56 30.76 25.66
C LEU A 607 -14.08 31.12 25.72
N ARG A 608 -13.18 30.13 25.66
CA ARG A 608 -11.72 30.37 25.62
C ARG A 608 -11.24 30.93 24.28
N TRP A 609 -11.89 30.61 23.17
CA TRP A 609 -11.59 31.22 21.87
C TRP A 609 -12.22 32.61 21.70
N GLY A 610 -13.40 32.86 22.29
CA GLY A 610 -14.06 34.16 22.29
C GLY A 610 -13.29 35.23 23.05
N THR A 611 -12.58 34.86 24.12
CA THR A 611 -11.76 35.81 24.91
C THR A 611 -10.38 36.09 24.28
N ALA A 612 -9.93 35.29 23.33
CA ALA A 612 -8.67 35.53 22.60
C ALA A 612 -8.82 36.52 21.43
N PHE A 613 -10.04 36.83 21.00
CA PHE A 613 -10.33 37.74 19.89
C PHE A 613 -10.96 39.10 20.27
N SER A 614 -11.11 39.41 21.55
CA SER A 614 -11.69 40.70 22.01
C SER A 614 -10.67 41.77 22.40
N GLY A 615 -9.48 41.72 21.82
CA GLY A 615 -8.46 42.76 21.97
C GLY A 615 -8.10 43.36 20.61
N ASP A 616 -8.62 44.55 20.38
CA ASP A 616 -8.36 45.48 19.28
C ASP A 616 -9.37 45.49 18.10
N ALA A 617 -10.41 46.29 18.29
CA ALA A 617 -11.02 47.00 17.18
C ALA A 617 -11.40 48.41 17.64
N THR A 618 -10.51 49.34 17.42
CA THR A 618 -10.84 50.76 17.35
C THR A 618 -11.61 51.03 16.08
N THR A 619 -12.78 51.59 16.27
CA THR A 619 -13.63 52.22 15.24
C THR A 619 -12.90 53.36 14.51
N PRO A 620 -13.28 53.65 13.25
CA PRO A 620 -14.09 54.83 13.00
C PRO A 620 -15.19 54.72 11.91
N SER A 621 -16.34 55.28 12.30
CA SER A 621 -17.21 56.26 11.62
C SER A 621 -17.57 56.10 10.14
N ALA A 622 -18.90 55.95 9.98
CA ALA A 622 -19.83 56.60 9.04
C ALA A 622 -19.41 56.94 7.61
N VAL A 623 -20.19 56.50 6.65
CA VAL A 623 -20.99 57.37 5.75
C VAL A 623 -22.05 56.55 5.01
N ALA A 624 -23.20 57.20 4.87
CA ALA A 624 -24.47 56.78 4.30
C ALA A 624 -24.47 56.43 2.81
N ALA A 625 -25.39 55.65 2.37
CA ALA A 625 -26.51 56.01 1.49
C ALA A 625 -26.97 54.86 0.58
N SER A 626 -28.21 54.56 0.68
CA SER A 626 -29.26 54.39 -0.34
C SER A 626 -29.09 53.32 -1.44
N GLY A 627 -30.15 52.58 -1.57
CA GLY A 627 -30.65 52.25 -2.89
C GLY A 627 -31.14 50.81 -3.12
N ALA A 628 -32.43 50.64 -2.91
CA ALA A 628 -33.39 49.94 -3.77
C ALA A 628 -33.18 48.48 -4.22
N ALA A 629 -34.09 47.66 -3.76
CA ALA A 629 -35.05 46.85 -4.54
C ALA A 629 -34.52 45.79 -5.52
N GLY A 630 -35.06 44.59 -5.36
CA GLY A 630 -35.13 43.60 -6.43
C GLY A 630 -35.30 42.18 -5.91
N SER A 631 -36.55 41.79 -5.78
CA SER A 631 -37.04 40.41 -5.70
C SER A 631 -36.42 39.48 -6.77
N GLU A 632 -36.20 38.25 -6.42
CA GLU A 632 -36.81 37.13 -7.14
C GLU A 632 -36.46 35.76 -6.49
N THR A 633 -37.52 35.11 -6.15
CA THR A 633 -37.69 33.71 -5.85
C THR A 633 -37.25 32.85 -7.03
N ARG A 634 -36.59 31.73 -6.74
CA ARG A 634 -36.81 30.47 -7.49
C ARG A 634 -36.42 29.27 -6.67
N GLU A 635 -37.40 28.50 -6.29
CA GLU A 635 -37.39 27.06 -6.09
C GLU A 635 -36.82 26.31 -7.29
N LEU A 636 -36.30 25.15 -7.01
CA LEU A 636 -36.45 23.82 -7.70
C LEU A 636 -35.37 22.89 -7.13
N ASP A 637 -35.76 21.95 -6.32
CA ASP A 637 -35.96 20.51 -6.60
C ASP A 637 -34.99 19.90 -7.63
N ASP A 638 -34.11 19.01 -7.18
CA ASP A 638 -34.08 17.54 -7.34
C ASP A 638 -32.88 16.94 -6.53
#